data_b501f368e56018f8980700150e376c88
#
_entry.id   b501f368e56018f8980700150e376c88
#
_cell.length_a   1.000
_cell.length_b   1.000
_cell.length_c   1.000
_cell.angle_alpha   90.00
_cell.angle_beta   90.00
_cell.angle_gamma   90.00
#
_symmetry.space_group_name_H-M   'P 1'
#
loop_
_entity.id
_entity.type
_entity.pdbx_description
1 polymer ?
#
loop_
_entity_poly.entity_id
_entity_poly.type
_entity_poly.pdbx_seq_one_letter_code
_entity_poly.pdbx_strand_id
1 'polypeptide(L)'
;MLALWRARCIIYRKLLIINMKQTPIRYCAWLYFYFLDAGNTQYIQLNENVNGEILQKAIDETVKVHPWVNFVLDINGADITYKDAGTRFKAVEMYGPANIGGAFAEGRMFSVSYIENKIWISYFHGLTDGVGRNRVYDTLMYYYFTFKNGKEYDSTGIWLNDGTVREGMFDDLGDQVYEVTPGFVPKPAPNDEDIFYMPETLEVDKSHKDAFVDEGAKMTRYHLDFKSAEFMAFCKENGHSPASAFQAIMARVLQEMYPSNKKQFTAALPVNCRTAVGIENTHRNGWTFAFQSVLPEQLKQSESELGAQLRADLKALISPDQLKSTLNAYNAITREAEKYSDFRERMAFYAKNYNTFIGTYVFSYIGRLSDHGYLNEIEDVCWTSAIRRIPMITMVEVGDEFSITFLQNFETDKYAKAVAAALEKLGIPVTLLKRMESRGHAPVEYKRYYGIPEPDFIDSDSKVTDSFESRIKMKSLLSKIRSSREASSYIEPGMTLGVSGFTLSGYPKKVAKALSMKAQKGEQLDLTVYSGASLGDDFDGLLTRSGVLKCRMPYQTNADLRKAINEGKVKYVDMPLSLMPKWVRSGYLNPIDVALIEASSIDENGNIIPTTSVGASETYVACAKKVIVEINTSVPENIRGIHDIYSPEPAPNTQPIPITKVSDRVGTPYIPCDPDKIVAIVHSDIPDCGIADAPGDEDFDLMSENLIHFLEQEVEAGRLCNPLPPLQAGIGAVSNAVLAGLKKSNFEHLTIYSEVMQDSLVDLIECGKVDAASSTAITMSPKKMREFLKKVDTLKDKIVLRPMEISNSPEVIRRLSVISINTVIEADLYGNTNSSYVDGSLLMNGVGGSGDFCQNSGLSIFITKSTAKNGKISCIVPIASHVDHTSKTVQVIVTEQGVADLRGLDVVERARCIIDNCAHPTFRPALEKYLKKASILTDHPAFPYSLEAANLFHKEEV
;
A
#
# COMPACT_ATOMS: atom_id res chain seq x y z
N MET A 1 21.47 43.85 -30.44
CA MET A 1 22.18 42.67 -29.94
C MET A 1 21.43 41.92 -28.82
N LEU A 2 20.98 42.62 -27.79
CA LEU A 2 20.21 41.93 -26.69
C LEU A 2 18.90 41.27 -27.13
N ALA A 3 18.16 41.90 -28.05
CA ALA A 3 16.90 41.36 -28.58
C ALA A 3 17.11 40.12 -29.48
N LEU A 4 18.15 40.12 -30.27
CA LEU A 4 18.57 38.99 -31.11
C LEU A 4 19.12 37.83 -30.24
N TRP A 5 19.80 38.17 -29.16
CA TRP A 5 20.28 37.17 -28.18
C TRP A 5 19.11 36.55 -27.42
N ARG A 6 18.12 37.35 -26.94
CA ARG A 6 16.87 36.90 -26.34
C ARG A 6 16.03 36.05 -27.32
N ALA A 7 15.93 36.46 -28.57
CA ALA A 7 15.21 35.68 -29.59
C ALA A 7 15.93 34.35 -29.90
N ARG A 8 17.27 34.33 -29.97
CA ARG A 8 18.05 33.07 -30.09
C ARG A 8 17.88 32.18 -28.87
N CYS A 9 17.93 32.72 -27.67
CA CYS A 9 17.67 31.98 -26.45
C CYS A 9 16.25 31.40 -26.40
N ILE A 10 15.24 32.14 -26.87
CA ILE A 10 13.85 31.68 -26.93
C ILE A 10 13.69 30.61 -28.02
N ILE A 11 14.32 30.77 -29.17
CA ILE A 11 14.30 29.77 -30.26
C ILE A 11 15.10 28.51 -29.87
N TYR A 12 16.24 28.65 -29.22
CA TYR A 12 17.01 27.53 -28.69
C TYR A 12 16.28 26.80 -27.57
N ARG A 13 15.63 27.51 -26.65
CA ARG A 13 14.72 26.96 -25.66
C ARG A 13 13.52 26.24 -26.30
N LYS A 14 12.90 26.80 -27.34
CA LYS A 14 11.82 26.14 -28.07
C LYS A 14 12.30 24.90 -28.84
N LEU A 15 13.47 24.91 -29.43
CA LEU A 15 14.09 23.77 -30.13
C LEU A 15 14.52 22.70 -29.14
N LEU A 16 15.08 23.07 -27.97
CA LEU A 16 15.37 22.12 -26.88
C LEU A 16 14.10 21.50 -26.29
N ILE A 17 13.06 22.33 -26.05
CA ILE A 17 11.74 21.86 -25.58
C ILE A 17 11.08 20.94 -26.63
N ILE A 18 11.31 21.18 -27.94
CA ILE A 18 10.78 20.34 -29.02
C ILE A 18 11.56 19.01 -29.06
N ASN A 19 12.88 19.00 -28.85
CA ASN A 19 13.67 17.77 -28.74
C ASN A 19 13.48 17.04 -27.40
N MET A 20 13.05 17.72 -26.33
CA MET A 20 12.67 17.12 -25.06
C MET A 20 11.32 16.39 -25.12
N LYS A 21 10.56 16.58 -26.19
CA LYS A 21 9.14 16.12 -26.26
C LYS A 21 8.96 14.62 -26.33
N GLN A 22 9.96 13.84 -26.72
CA GLN A 22 9.81 12.38 -26.85
C GLN A 22 11.16 11.67 -26.63
N THR A 23 11.53 11.46 -25.40
CA THR A 23 12.73 10.70 -25.09
C THR A 23 12.35 9.26 -24.76
N PRO A 24 12.61 8.28 -25.64
CA PRO A 24 12.18 6.90 -25.43
C PRO A 24 12.85 6.29 -24.20
N ILE A 25 12.13 5.40 -23.53
CA ILE A 25 12.67 4.58 -22.47
C ILE A 25 13.47 3.46 -23.10
N ARG A 26 14.73 3.35 -22.77
CA ARG A 26 15.65 2.34 -23.29
C ARG A 26 16.51 1.74 -22.20
N TYR A 27 17.36 0.80 -22.55
CA TYR A 27 18.31 0.14 -21.69
C TYR A 27 17.64 -0.45 -20.43
N CYS A 28 18.31 -0.40 -19.28
CA CYS A 28 17.81 -0.97 -18.03
C CYS A 28 16.55 -0.29 -17.46
N ALA A 29 16.11 0.85 -18.02
CA ALA A 29 14.85 1.48 -17.60
C ALA A 29 13.64 0.54 -17.77
N TRP A 30 13.63 -0.32 -18.77
CA TRP A 30 12.61 -1.35 -18.95
C TRP A 30 12.58 -2.37 -17.82
N LEU A 31 13.72 -2.71 -17.23
CA LEU A 31 13.82 -3.54 -16.05
C LEU A 31 12.97 -3.00 -14.91
N TYR A 32 13.01 -1.68 -14.69
CA TYR A 32 12.27 -1.04 -13.63
C TYR A 32 10.78 -0.93 -13.92
N PHE A 33 10.38 -0.91 -15.18
CA PHE A 33 8.98 -1.09 -15.56
C PHE A 33 8.48 -2.52 -15.31
N TYR A 34 9.35 -3.49 -15.48
CA TYR A 34 9.05 -4.89 -15.20
C TYR A 34 9.00 -5.18 -13.70
N PHE A 35 10.01 -4.75 -12.95
CA PHE A 35 10.06 -4.86 -11.49
C PHE A 35 9.26 -3.70 -10.88
N LEU A 36 8.06 -3.96 -10.50
CA LEU A 36 6.93 -3.09 -10.19
C LEU A 36 7.15 -1.91 -9.21
N ASP A 37 8.19 -1.93 -8.35
CA ASP A 37 8.42 -0.91 -7.31
C ASP A 37 9.86 -0.38 -7.32
N ALA A 38 10.31 0.06 -8.47
CA ALA A 38 11.63 0.63 -8.63
C ALA A 38 11.70 2.11 -8.18
N GLY A 39 10.99 2.46 -7.11
CA GLY A 39 11.09 3.74 -6.45
C GLY A 39 12.28 3.76 -5.50
N ASN A 40 13.13 4.75 -5.66
CA ASN A 40 14.20 5.05 -4.73
C ASN A 40 13.89 6.35 -4.00
N THR A 41 14.24 6.40 -2.72
CA THR A 41 14.05 7.60 -1.90
C THR A 41 15.35 7.92 -1.15
N GLN A 42 15.76 9.16 -1.22
CA GLN A 42 16.76 9.74 -0.35
C GLN A 42 16.06 10.51 0.75
N TYR A 43 16.35 10.17 1.98
CA TYR A 43 15.90 10.85 3.16
C TYR A 43 17.00 11.78 3.67
N ILE A 44 16.64 12.98 4.04
CA ILE A 44 17.54 14.00 4.57
C ILE A 44 16.87 14.56 5.83
N GLN A 45 17.59 14.58 6.93
CA GLN A 45 17.15 15.22 8.16
C GLN A 45 18.07 16.42 8.46
N LEU A 46 17.46 17.58 8.64
CA LEU A 46 18.17 18.82 8.96
C LEU A 46 18.16 19.05 10.47
N ASN A 47 19.10 19.86 10.96
CA ASN A 47 19.12 20.27 12.38
C ASN A 47 17.96 21.21 12.73
N GLU A 48 17.35 21.84 11.74
CA GLU A 48 16.23 22.77 11.90
C GLU A 48 15.09 22.45 10.96
N ASN A 49 13.89 22.96 11.28
CA ASN A 49 12.72 22.75 10.42
C ASN A 49 12.91 23.31 9.01
N VAL A 50 12.43 22.59 8.04
CA VAL A 50 12.46 22.96 6.63
C VAL A 50 11.59 24.18 6.40
N ASN A 51 12.13 25.20 5.75
CA ASN A 51 11.34 26.30 5.24
C ASN A 51 10.81 25.95 3.86
N GLY A 52 9.52 25.67 3.74
CA GLY A 52 8.88 25.24 2.50
C GLY A 52 8.95 26.25 1.37
N GLU A 53 8.89 27.57 1.67
CA GLU A 53 9.04 28.61 0.65
C GLU A 53 10.46 28.66 0.08
N ILE A 54 11.45 28.52 0.95
CA ILE A 54 12.86 28.49 0.54
C ILE A 54 13.12 27.19 -0.24
N LEU A 55 12.60 26.05 0.21
CA LEU A 55 12.71 24.80 -0.51
C LEU A 55 12.09 24.89 -1.90
N GLN A 56 10.92 25.50 -2.03
CA GLN A 56 10.28 25.71 -3.33
C GLN A 56 11.12 26.62 -4.26
N LYS A 57 11.73 27.68 -3.73
CA LYS A 57 12.65 28.54 -4.51
C LYS A 57 13.87 27.74 -4.99
N ALA A 58 14.46 26.92 -4.13
CA ALA A 58 15.58 26.05 -4.48
C ALA A 58 15.20 25.03 -5.56
N ILE A 59 14.01 24.44 -5.46
CA ILE A 59 13.46 23.55 -6.49
C ILE A 59 13.31 24.27 -7.82
N ASP A 60 12.78 25.49 -7.84
CA ASP A 60 12.58 26.25 -9.07
C ASP A 60 13.92 26.50 -9.82
N GLU A 61 14.99 26.74 -9.08
CA GLU A 61 16.35 26.82 -9.66
C GLU A 61 16.87 25.44 -10.10
N THR A 62 16.64 24.42 -9.29
CA THR A 62 17.07 23.04 -9.60
C THR A 62 16.43 22.50 -10.88
N VAL A 63 15.14 22.76 -11.10
CA VAL A 63 14.43 22.38 -12.33
C VAL A 63 15.01 23.05 -13.58
N LYS A 64 15.54 24.27 -13.47
CA LYS A 64 16.21 24.94 -14.60
C LYS A 64 17.50 24.22 -15.00
N VAL A 65 18.23 23.65 -14.03
CA VAL A 65 19.46 22.89 -14.24
C VAL A 65 19.16 21.45 -14.67
N HIS A 66 18.15 20.86 -14.06
CA HIS A 66 17.76 19.45 -14.24
C HIS A 66 16.30 19.35 -14.71
N PRO A 67 15.95 19.78 -15.95
CA PRO A 67 14.57 19.85 -16.41
C PRO A 67 13.85 18.48 -16.42
N TRP A 68 14.59 17.39 -16.48
CA TRP A 68 14.07 16.03 -16.49
C TRP A 68 13.39 15.62 -15.15
N VAL A 69 13.64 16.31 -14.05
CA VAL A 69 12.90 16.06 -12.79
C VAL A 69 11.41 16.39 -12.93
N ASN A 70 11.05 17.22 -13.93
CA ASN A 70 9.66 17.57 -14.26
C ASN A 70 9.01 16.59 -15.24
N PHE A 71 9.60 15.42 -15.51
CA PHE A 71 9.09 14.50 -16.51
C PHE A 71 7.92 13.64 -15.99
N VAL A 72 6.96 13.47 -16.89
CA VAL A 72 5.83 12.53 -16.81
C VAL A 72 5.98 11.49 -17.92
N LEU A 73 5.22 10.40 -17.87
CA LEU A 73 5.18 9.38 -18.92
C LEU A 73 4.24 9.80 -20.06
N ASP A 74 4.62 9.43 -21.27
CA ASP A 74 3.78 9.47 -22.48
C ASP A 74 3.73 8.05 -23.03
N ILE A 75 2.54 7.44 -23.02
CA ILE A 75 2.35 6.01 -23.29
C ILE A 75 1.54 5.84 -24.56
N ASN A 76 2.12 5.11 -25.52
CA ASN A 76 1.46 4.75 -26.76
C ASN A 76 1.67 3.25 -27.04
N GLY A 77 0.75 2.43 -26.55
CA GLY A 77 0.92 0.95 -26.59
C GLY A 77 2.12 0.50 -25.75
N ALA A 78 3.04 -0.23 -26.36
CA ALA A 78 4.30 -0.63 -25.72
C ALA A 78 5.38 0.46 -25.75
N ASP A 79 5.18 1.53 -26.50
CA ASP A 79 6.16 2.62 -26.58
C ASP A 79 5.90 3.63 -25.46
N ILE A 80 6.84 3.71 -24.55
CA ILE A 80 6.81 4.64 -23.41
C ILE A 80 7.94 5.64 -23.59
N THR A 81 7.59 6.92 -23.45
CA THR A 81 8.54 8.04 -23.53
C THR A 81 8.37 8.96 -22.35
N TYR A 82 9.40 9.75 -22.05
CA TYR A 82 9.33 10.84 -21.10
C TYR A 82 9.00 12.15 -21.81
N LYS A 83 8.10 12.97 -21.22
CA LYS A 83 7.82 14.32 -21.65
C LYS A 83 7.76 15.26 -20.46
N ASP A 84 8.01 16.55 -20.67
CA ASP A 84 7.82 17.58 -19.66
C ASP A 84 6.36 17.66 -19.22
N ALA A 85 6.09 17.80 -17.93
CA ALA A 85 4.74 17.92 -17.38
C ALA A 85 4.02 19.21 -17.82
N GLY A 86 4.76 20.20 -18.30
CA GLY A 86 4.20 21.51 -18.72
C GLY A 86 3.71 22.37 -17.55
N THR A 87 3.79 21.91 -16.33
CA THR A 87 3.39 22.62 -15.11
C THR A 87 4.58 22.79 -14.16
N ARG A 88 4.49 23.77 -13.25
CA ARG A 88 5.54 24.02 -12.25
C ARG A 88 5.69 22.82 -11.32
N PHE A 89 6.92 22.40 -11.09
CA PHE A 89 7.23 21.39 -10.07
C PHE A 89 7.00 21.97 -8.68
N LYS A 90 6.30 21.25 -7.82
CA LYS A 90 6.00 21.68 -6.45
C LYS A 90 6.54 20.67 -5.43
N ALA A 91 7.14 21.21 -4.35
CA ALA A 91 7.35 20.42 -3.14
C ALA A 91 6.01 20.12 -2.48
N VAL A 92 5.89 18.94 -1.90
CA VAL A 92 4.67 18.48 -1.22
C VAL A 92 4.93 18.44 0.28
N GLU A 93 4.18 19.22 1.04
CA GLU A 93 4.22 19.14 2.50
C GLU A 93 3.39 17.94 2.95
N MET A 94 4.05 16.89 3.39
CA MET A 94 3.40 15.65 3.82
C MET A 94 4.31 14.80 4.69
N TYR A 95 3.72 13.91 5.47
CA TYR A 95 4.45 12.98 6.32
C TYR A 95 4.93 11.78 5.48
N GLY A 96 6.19 11.80 5.09
CA GLY A 96 6.83 10.74 4.31
C GLY A 96 7.07 11.09 2.85
N PRO A 97 7.59 10.14 2.05
CA PRO A 97 7.87 10.37 0.64
C PRO A 97 6.58 10.43 -0.18
N ALA A 98 6.51 11.38 -1.11
CA ALA A 98 5.40 11.47 -2.07
C ALA A 98 5.47 10.33 -3.10
N ASN A 99 4.31 9.79 -3.47
CA ASN A 99 4.19 8.69 -4.41
C ASN A 99 4.69 9.08 -5.81
N ILE A 100 5.60 8.26 -6.35
CA ILE A 100 6.19 8.49 -7.67
C ILE A 100 5.16 8.14 -8.75
N GLY A 101 4.93 9.06 -9.68
CA GLY A 101 3.96 8.89 -10.75
C GLY A 101 2.50 8.94 -10.29
N GLY A 102 2.24 9.22 -9.01
CA GLY A 102 0.92 9.32 -8.43
C GLY A 102 0.35 10.73 -8.41
N ALA A 103 -0.82 10.88 -7.78
CA ALA A 103 -1.56 12.14 -7.73
C ALA A 103 -0.77 13.27 -7.02
N PHE A 104 -0.07 12.95 -5.92
CA PHE A 104 0.74 13.94 -5.19
C PHE A 104 1.92 14.48 -6.01
N ALA A 105 2.50 13.64 -6.86
CA ALA A 105 3.56 14.05 -7.80
C ALA A 105 2.99 14.58 -9.12
N GLU A 106 1.67 14.70 -9.27
CA GLU A 106 0.99 15.07 -10.52
C GLU A 106 1.46 14.23 -11.72
N GLY A 107 1.65 12.92 -11.50
CA GLY A 107 2.16 11.99 -12.51
C GLY A 107 3.66 12.03 -12.74
N ARG A 108 4.42 12.88 -12.07
CA ARG A 108 5.87 13.01 -12.27
C ARG A 108 6.61 11.80 -11.76
N MET A 109 7.67 11.44 -12.46
CA MET A 109 8.55 10.33 -12.11
C MET A 109 9.64 10.72 -11.10
N PHE A 110 9.56 11.94 -10.58
CA PHE A 110 10.41 12.50 -9.54
C PHE A 110 9.55 13.34 -8.59
N SER A 111 9.83 13.31 -7.29
CA SER A 111 9.10 14.11 -6.30
C SER A 111 10.01 14.57 -5.17
N VAL A 112 9.65 15.69 -4.56
CA VAL A 112 10.26 16.20 -3.32
C VAL A 112 9.14 16.45 -2.33
N SER A 113 9.21 15.80 -1.17
CA SER A 113 8.28 16.06 -0.06
C SER A 113 9.04 16.46 1.20
N TYR A 114 8.38 17.15 2.12
CA TYR A 114 8.99 17.60 3.36
C TYR A 114 7.94 17.75 4.47
N ILE A 115 8.40 17.64 5.71
CA ILE A 115 7.68 18.04 6.91
C ILE A 115 8.68 18.23 8.05
N GLU A 116 8.41 19.18 8.97
CA GLU A 116 9.31 19.46 10.09
C GLU A 116 10.75 19.67 9.59
N ASN A 117 11.72 18.92 10.11
CA ASN A 117 13.12 18.97 9.70
C ASN A 117 13.51 17.91 8.64
N LYS A 118 12.55 17.32 7.93
CA LYS A 118 12.77 16.19 7.05
C LYS A 118 12.43 16.51 5.61
N ILE A 119 13.27 16.04 4.68
CA ILE A 119 13.06 16.12 3.23
C ILE A 119 13.20 14.72 2.64
N TRP A 120 12.30 14.35 1.72
CA TRP A 120 12.39 13.15 0.91
C TRP A 120 12.52 13.52 -0.57
N ILE A 121 13.55 13.00 -1.22
CA ILE A 121 13.74 13.08 -2.67
C ILE A 121 13.47 11.69 -3.23
N SER A 122 12.37 11.54 -3.95
CA SER A 122 11.93 10.25 -4.46
C SER A 122 11.90 10.25 -5.98
N TYR A 123 12.32 9.14 -6.59
CA TYR A 123 12.39 9.03 -8.03
C TYR A 123 12.18 7.59 -8.52
N PHE A 124 11.62 7.49 -9.71
CA PHE A 124 11.55 6.23 -10.44
C PHE A 124 12.93 5.87 -10.97
N HIS A 125 13.41 4.67 -10.65
CA HIS A 125 14.77 4.27 -11.03
C HIS A 125 14.93 4.08 -12.56
N GLY A 126 13.84 3.93 -13.31
CA GLY A 126 13.86 3.98 -14.77
C GLY A 126 14.15 5.37 -15.35
N LEU A 127 13.88 6.44 -14.60
CA LEU A 127 14.17 7.82 -15.01
C LEU A 127 15.65 8.17 -14.85
N THR A 128 16.25 7.78 -13.72
CA THR A 128 17.62 8.14 -13.36
C THR A 128 18.21 7.13 -12.37
N ASP A 129 19.51 7.18 -12.21
CA ASP A 129 20.26 6.39 -11.22
C ASP A 129 20.81 7.25 -10.07
N GLY A 130 21.62 6.64 -9.21
CA GLY A 130 22.27 7.31 -8.09
C GLY A 130 23.11 8.51 -8.49
N VAL A 131 23.82 8.48 -9.61
CA VAL A 131 24.65 9.59 -10.10
C VAL A 131 23.78 10.76 -10.56
N GLY A 132 22.75 10.50 -11.36
CA GLY A 132 21.85 11.55 -11.82
C GLY A 132 21.11 12.20 -10.65
N ARG A 133 20.63 11.39 -9.70
CA ARG A 133 19.96 11.88 -8.49
C ARG A 133 20.92 12.68 -7.58
N ASN A 134 22.16 12.26 -7.38
CA ASN A 134 23.13 13.01 -6.57
C ASN A 134 23.35 14.42 -7.13
N ARG A 135 23.41 14.57 -8.44
CA ARG A 135 23.50 15.91 -9.07
C ARG A 135 22.31 16.80 -8.72
N VAL A 136 21.09 16.23 -8.68
CA VAL A 136 19.89 16.97 -8.24
C VAL A 136 19.98 17.33 -6.77
N TYR A 137 20.41 16.38 -5.92
CA TYR A 137 20.63 16.60 -4.50
C TYR A 137 21.61 17.75 -4.26
N ASP A 138 22.79 17.70 -4.87
CA ASP A 138 23.83 18.72 -4.70
C ASP A 138 23.33 20.11 -5.13
N THR A 139 22.64 20.20 -6.27
CA THR A 139 22.07 21.44 -6.77
C THR A 139 20.97 21.96 -5.84
N LEU A 140 20.05 21.09 -5.41
CA LEU A 140 18.93 21.46 -4.55
C LEU A 140 19.39 21.94 -3.16
N MET A 141 20.30 21.20 -2.53
CA MET A 141 20.81 21.56 -1.20
C MET A 141 21.67 22.81 -1.24
N TYR A 142 22.48 22.98 -2.28
CA TYR A 142 23.22 24.22 -2.51
C TYR A 142 22.29 25.43 -2.56
N TYR A 143 21.25 25.41 -3.39
CA TYR A 143 20.32 26.53 -3.46
C TYR A 143 19.49 26.69 -2.19
N TYR A 144 19.10 25.60 -1.55
CA TYR A 144 18.33 25.67 -0.29
C TYR A 144 19.12 26.39 0.79
N PHE A 145 20.36 25.97 1.06
CA PHE A 145 21.18 26.60 2.10
C PHE A 145 21.68 27.99 1.72
N THR A 146 21.97 28.23 0.44
CA THR A 146 22.28 29.58 -0.04
C THR A 146 21.13 30.54 0.23
N PHE A 147 19.90 30.15 -0.09
CA PHE A 147 18.74 31.00 0.12
C PHE A 147 18.36 31.10 1.60
N LYS A 148 18.52 30.02 2.37
CA LYS A 148 18.23 30.00 3.81
C LYS A 148 19.17 30.93 4.58
N ASN A 149 20.47 30.85 4.29
CA ASN A 149 21.50 31.51 5.07
C ASN A 149 21.99 32.83 4.47
N GLY A 150 21.56 33.17 3.24
CA GLY A 150 21.95 34.38 2.55
C GLY A 150 23.43 34.48 2.22
N LYS A 151 24.12 33.34 2.09
CA LYS A 151 25.55 33.26 1.74
C LYS A 151 25.79 32.20 0.66
N GLU A 152 26.85 32.38 -0.12
CA GLU A 152 27.30 31.38 -1.08
C GLU A 152 28.15 30.30 -0.36
N TYR A 153 28.06 29.08 -0.89
CA TYR A 153 28.77 27.91 -0.44
C TYR A 153 29.73 27.40 -1.54
N ASP A 154 30.60 26.45 -1.25
CA ASP A 154 31.45 25.84 -2.27
C ASP A 154 30.59 25.13 -3.33
N SER A 155 30.69 25.61 -4.55
CA SER A 155 29.98 25.07 -5.71
C SER A 155 30.81 24.13 -6.57
N THR A 156 31.98 23.73 -6.12
CA THR A 156 32.87 22.85 -6.87
C THR A 156 32.19 21.54 -7.19
N GLY A 157 32.04 21.22 -8.48
CA GLY A 157 31.37 19.99 -8.94
C GLY A 157 29.85 20.07 -9.00
N ILE A 158 29.23 21.10 -8.42
CA ILE A 158 27.75 21.29 -8.46
C ILE A 158 27.36 21.91 -9.79
N TRP A 159 26.27 21.41 -10.35
CA TRP A 159 25.66 22.01 -11.53
C TRP A 159 24.75 23.15 -11.11
N LEU A 160 25.09 24.34 -11.52
CA LEU A 160 24.30 25.54 -11.23
C LEU A 160 23.62 26.09 -12.49
N ASN A 161 22.60 26.91 -12.28
CA ASN A 161 21.83 27.54 -13.34
C ASN A 161 22.67 28.66 -14.02
N ASP A 162 23.23 28.35 -15.16
CA ASP A 162 23.93 29.29 -16.05
C ASP A 162 23.11 29.66 -17.29
N GLY A 163 21.85 29.26 -17.32
CA GLY A 163 20.92 29.48 -18.43
C GLY A 163 21.05 28.48 -19.59
N THR A 164 21.91 27.46 -19.45
CA THR A 164 22.13 26.42 -20.46
C THR A 164 21.70 25.05 -19.95
N VAL A 165 21.36 24.15 -20.87
CA VAL A 165 21.20 22.72 -20.60
C VAL A 165 22.47 22.02 -21.05
N ARG A 166 23.05 21.16 -20.22
CA ARG A 166 24.31 20.50 -20.54
C ARG A 166 24.15 19.54 -21.71
N GLU A 167 25.10 19.60 -22.65
CA GLU A 167 25.15 18.67 -23.77
C GLU A 167 25.32 17.22 -23.26
N GLY A 168 24.65 16.27 -23.91
CA GLY A 168 24.64 14.85 -23.54
C GLY A 168 23.78 14.51 -22.32
N MET A 169 23.05 15.46 -21.72
CA MET A 169 22.21 15.21 -20.53
C MET A 169 21.15 14.12 -20.78
N PHE A 170 20.71 13.96 -22.01
CA PHE A 170 19.63 13.03 -22.39
C PHE A 170 20.11 11.78 -23.13
N ASP A 171 21.43 11.60 -23.26
CA ASP A 171 22.00 10.42 -23.92
C ASP A 171 21.65 9.15 -23.15
N ASP A 172 21.45 8.05 -23.86
CA ASP A 172 21.05 6.76 -23.28
C ASP A 172 22.08 5.68 -23.64
N LEU A 173 22.42 4.81 -22.68
CA LEU A 173 23.32 3.68 -22.88
C LEU A 173 22.81 2.69 -23.94
N GLY A 174 21.50 2.70 -24.23
CA GLY A 174 20.86 1.88 -25.24
C GLY A 174 20.97 2.37 -26.67
N ASP A 175 21.46 3.60 -26.90
CA ASP A 175 21.41 4.24 -28.22
C ASP A 175 22.43 3.66 -29.23
N GLN A 176 23.49 3.00 -28.74
CA GLN A 176 24.57 2.52 -29.61
C GLN A 176 25.15 1.16 -29.22
N VAL A 177 25.93 0.57 -30.12
CA VAL A 177 26.78 -0.60 -29.86
C VAL A 177 28.19 -0.11 -29.61
N TYR A 178 28.76 -0.55 -28.50
CA TYR A 178 30.11 -0.12 -28.08
C TYR A 178 31.17 -1.01 -28.66
N GLU A 179 32.22 -0.41 -29.19
CA GLU A 179 33.41 -1.15 -29.66
C GLU A 179 34.20 -1.72 -28.47
N VAL A 180 34.49 -3.01 -28.57
CA VAL A 180 35.29 -3.78 -27.62
C VAL A 180 36.58 -4.17 -28.31
N THR A 181 37.70 -4.18 -27.58
CA THR A 181 39.03 -4.55 -28.12
C THR A 181 38.97 -5.91 -28.81
N PRO A 182 39.43 -6.05 -30.05
CA PRO A 182 39.41 -7.34 -30.76
C PRO A 182 40.07 -8.44 -29.94
N GLY A 183 39.40 -9.56 -29.79
CA GLY A 183 39.88 -10.72 -29.01
C GLY A 183 39.64 -10.63 -27.49
N PHE A 184 39.02 -9.59 -26.99
CA PHE A 184 38.59 -9.53 -25.58
C PHE A 184 37.54 -10.61 -25.28
N VAL A 185 37.78 -11.36 -24.18
CA VAL A 185 36.84 -12.38 -23.70
C VAL A 185 36.25 -11.88 -22.39
N PRO A 186 34.95 -11.56 -22.34
CA PRO A 186 34.34 -11.07 -21.13
C PRO A 186 34.25 -12.16 -20.05
N LYS A 187 34.42 -11.78 -18.79
CA LYS A 187 34.11 -12.63 -17.66
C LYS A 187 32.59 -12.85 -17.63
N PRO A 188 32.11 -14.11 -17.58
CA PRO A 188 30.69 -14.37 -17.46
C PRO A 188 30.18 -14.02 -16.07
N ALA A 189 28.87 -13.80 -15.93
CA ALA A 189 28.22 -13.79 -14.63
C ALA A 189 28.34 -15.17 -13.96
N PRO A 190 28.39 -15.26 -12.63
CA PRO A 190 28.41 -16.54 -11.93
C PRO A 190 27.12 -17.33 -12.16
N ASN A 191 27.20 -18.66 -12.11
CA ASN A 191 26.00 -19.50 -12.16
C ASN A 191 25.23 -19.37 -10.85
N ASP A 192 23.90 -19.35 -10.94
CA ASP A 192 23.01 -19.23 -9.78
C ASP A 192 23.20 -20.37 -8.77
N GLU A 193 23.45 -21.58 -9.25
CA GLU A 193 23.68 -22.77 -8.44
C GLU A 193 24.91 -22.69 -7.53
N ASP A 194 25.92 -21.90 -7.95
CA ASP A 194 27.19 -21.73 -7.22
C ASP A 194 27.10 -20.65 -6.13
N ILE A 195 26.03 -19.84 -6.10
CA ILE A 195 25.89 -18.72 -5.18
C ILE A 195 25.29 -19.15 -3.86
N PHE A 196 25.85 -18.63 -2.77
CA PHE A 196 25.23 -18.72 -1.45
C PHE A 196 24.13 -17.68 -1.31
N TYR A 197 22.93 -18.13 -0.97
CA TYR A 197 21.82 -17.26 -0.58
C TYR A 197 21.60 -17.34 0.92
N MET A 198 21.35 -16.21 1.56
CA MET A 198 20.96 -16.18 2.98
C MET A 198 19.68 -16.98 3.16
N PRO A 199 19.57 -17.81 4.22
CA PRO A 199 18.40 -18.68 4.42
C PRO A 199 17.07 -17.92 4.40
N GLU A 200 17.02 -16.75 5.02
CA GLU A 200 15.83 -15.89 5.05
C GLU A 200 15.43 -15.40 3.66
N THR A 201 16.40 -15.14 2.80
CA THR A 201 16.13 -14.78 1.39
C THR A 201 15.44 -15.93 0.66
N LEU A 202 15.88 -17.15 0.87
CA LEU A 202 15.26 -18.35 0.27
C LEU A 202 13.87 -18.65 0.84
N GLU A 203 13.64 -18.34 2.12
CA GLU A 203 12.32 -18.47 2.73
C GLU A 203 11.33 -17.46 2.15
N VAL A 204 11.77 -16.22 2.00
CA VAL A 204 10.99 -15.16 1.33
C VAL A 204 10.71 -15.56 -0.12
N ASP A 205 11.69 -16.03 -0.87
CA ASP A 205 11.52 -16.44 -2.27
C ASP A 205 10.55 -17.64 -2.39
N LYS A 206 10.57 -18.58 -1.46
CA LYS A 206 9.62 -19.71 -1.42
C LYS A 206 8.20 -19.28 -1.08
N SER A 207 8.05 -18.28 -0.19
CA SER A 207 6.76 -17.75 0.21
C SER A 207 6.17 -16.79 -0.81
N HIS A 208 6.99 -16.25 -1.73
CA HIS A 208 6.67 -15.18 -2.66
C HIS A 208 6.92 -15.56 -4.12
N LYS A 209 6.81 -16.85 -4.50
CA LYS A 209 6.91 -17.28 -5.90
C LYS A 209 6.00 -16.50 -6.85
N ASP A 210 4.91 -15.95 -6.29
CA ASP A 210 3.91 -15.17 -7.03
C ASP A 210 3.89 -13.68 -6.63
N ALA A 211 4.75 -13.25 -5.71
CA ALA A 211 4.66 -11.92 -5.10
C ALA A 211 5.61 -10.91 -5.76
N PHE A 212 5.34 -10.59 -7.00
CA PHE A 212 5.85 -9.33 -7.57
C PHE A 212 5.04 -8.10 -7.16
N VAL A 213 3.99 -8.29 -6.36
CA VAL A 213 3.07 -7.23 -5.92
C VAL A 213 2.75 -7.43 -4.45
N ASP A 214 3.71 -7.26 -3.57
CA ASP A 214 3.40 -7.11 -2.15
C ASP A 214 3.76 -5.70 -1.69
N GLU A 215 2.78 -4.80 -1.71
CA GLU A 215 2.85 -3.46 -1.10
C GLU A 215 3.06 -3.55 0.42
N GLY A 216 3.01 -4.75 0.98
CA GLY A 216 3.14 -5.06 2.40
C GLY A 216 4.41 -5.77 2.82
N ALA A 217 5.37 -6.06 1.93
CA ALA A 217 6.64 -6.63 2.36
C ALA A 217 7.36 -5.65 3.29
N LYS A 218 7.38 -5.99 4.58
CA LYS A 218 8.07 -5.20 5.60
C LYS A 218 9.57 -5.17 5.28
N MET A 219 10.00 -4.12 4.58
CA MET A 219 11.42 -3.84 4.45
C MET A 219 11.96 -3.42 5.81
N THR A 220 12.89 -4.18 6.35
CA THR A 220 13.62 -3.79 7.56
C THR A 220 14.93 -3.12 7.18
N ARG A 221 15.28 -2.09 7.93
CA ARG A 221 16.49 -1.31 7.72
C ARG A 221 17.30 -1.24 8.99
N TYR A 222 18.59 -1.56 8.88
CA TYR A 222 19.57 -1.39 9.95
C TYR A 222 20.64 -0.45 9.47
N HIS A 223 20.98 0.52 10.29
CA HIS A 223 21.98 1.53 10.05
C HIS A 223 23.19 1.28 10.94
N LEU A 224 24.38 1.33 10.37
CA LEU A 224 25.65 1.05 11.04
C LEU A 224 26.67 2.10 10.63
N ASP A 225 27.17 2.87 11.60
CA ASP A 225 28.23 3.85 11.42
C ASP A 225 29.51 3.40 12.10
N PHE A 226 30.64 3.70 11.44
CA PHE A 226 31.97 3.39 11.98
C PHE A 226 33.02 4.39 11.45
N LYS A 227 34.12 4.51 12.17
CA LYS A 227 35.14 5.51 11.87
C LYS A 227 35.87 5.25 10.54
N SER A 228 35.92 6.30 9.71
CA SER A 228 36.49 6.22 8.35
C SER A 228 37.99 6.13 8.37
N ALA A 229 38.68 6.84 9.28
CA ALA A 229 40.15 6.87 9.36
C ALA A 229 40.72 5.48 9.61
N GLU A 230 40.21 4.74 10.58
CA GLU A 230 40.63 3.40 10.95
C GLU A 230 40.30 2.39 9.85
N PHE A 231 39.14 2.51 9.23
CA PHE A 231 38.75 1.65 8.11
C PHE A 231 39.61 1.88 6.89
N MET A 232 39.92 3.13 6.55
CA MET A 232 40.82 3.47 5.45
C MET A 232 42.29 3.04 5.72
N ALA A 233 42.74 3.11 6.98
CA ALA A 233 44.03 2.58 7.39
C ALA A 233 44.10 1.06 7.18
N PHE A 234 43.07 0.32 7.63
CA PHE A 234 42.93 -1.11 7.38
C PHE A 234 42.95 -1.44 5.89
N CYS A 235 42.17 -0.69 5.08
CA CYS A 235 42.16 -0.88 3.62
C CYS A 235 43.58 -0.70 3.01
N LYS A 236 44.28 0.35 3.41
CA LYS A 236 45.64 0.66 2.89
C LYS A 236 46.64 -0.40 3.30
N GLU A 237 46.64 -0.80 4.55
CA GLU A 237 47.57 -1.80 5.10
C GLU A 237 47.42 -3.16 4.41
N ASN A 238 46.15 -3.54 4.10
CA ASN A 238 45.83 -4.84 3.53
C ASN A 238 45.56 -4.83 2.02
N GLY A 239 45.88 -3.75 1.32
CA GLY A 239 45.76 -3.65 -0.13
C GLY A 239 44.33 -3.62 -0.67
N HIS A 240 43.35 -3.42 0.19
CA HIS A 240 41.95 -3.30 -0.19
C HIS A 240 41.58 -1.93 -0.77
N SER A 241 40.51 -1.88 -1.55
CA SER A 241 39.64 -0.70 -1.68
C SER A 241 38.54 -0.77 -0.62
N PRO A 242 37.86 0.34 -0.29
CA PRO A 242 36.74 0.28 0.65
C PRO A 242 35.68 -0.78 0.25
N ALA A 243 35.36 -0.88 -1.03
CA ALA A 243 34.42 -1.87 -1.54
C ALA A 243 34.93 -3.32 -1.38
N SER A 244 36.20 -3.61 -1.69
CA SER A 244 36.75 -4.96 -1.54
C SER A 244 36.93 -5.35 -0.08
N ALA A 245 37.27 -4.39 0.79
CA ALA A 245 37.37 -4.61 2.23
C ALA A 245 36.00 -5.03 2.81
N PHE A 246 34.98 -4.28 2.50
CA PHE A 246 33.64 -4.61 2.96
C PHE A 246 33.17 -5.99 2.48
N GLN A 247 33.44 -6.35 1.24
CA GLN A 247 33.10 -7.67 0.71
C GLN A 247 33.87 -8.79 1.42
N ALA A 248 35.17 -8.58 1.72
CA ALA A 248 35.96 -9.54 2.49
C ALA A 248 35.38 -9.74 3.90
N ILE A 249 35.05 -8.64 4.59
CA ILE A 249 34.45 -8.66 5.92
C ILE A 249 33.11 -9.38 5.86
N MET A 250 32.23 -9.03 4.92
CA MET A 250 30.91 -9.66 4.78
C MET A 250 30.99 -11.16 4.48
N ALA A 251 31.93 -11.57 3.59
CA ALA A 251 32.16 -12.98 3.27
C ALA A 251 32.67 -13.78 4.51
N ARG A 252 33.58 -13.21 5.32
CA ARG A 252 34.03 -13.81 6.58
C ARG A 252 32.88 -13.94 7.58
N VAL A 253 32.11 -12.89 7.76
CA VAL A 253 30.93 -12.90 8.64
C VAL A 253 29.95 -14.02 8.22
N LEU A 254 29.63 -14.11 6.93
CA LEU A 254 28.74 -15.14 6.42
C LEU A 254 29.35 -16.55 6.58
N GLN A 255 30.66 -16.72 6.38
CA GLN A 255 31.30 -18.02 6.58
C GLN A 255 31.33 -18.42 8.06
N GLU A 256 31.55 -17.47 8.99
CA GLU A 256 31.45 -17.73 10.43
C GLU A 256 30.02 -18.13 10.84
N MET A 257 29.01 -17.46 10.29
CA MET A 257 27.59 -17.77 10.55
C MET A 257 27.15 -19.12 9.94
N TYR A 258 27.75 -19.50 8.80
CA TYR A 258 27.38 -20.70 8.03
C TYR A 258 28.62 -21.54 7.69
N PRO A 259 29.29 -22.16 8.70
CA PRO A 259 30.60 -22.81 8.53
C PRO A 259 30.58 -24.02 7.58
N SER A 260 29.43 -24.64 7.35
CA SER A 260 29.28 -25.75 6.39
C SER A 260 29.08 -25.31 4.94
N ASN A 261 28.98 -23.99 4.68
CA ASN A 261 28.81 -23.47 3.33
C ASN A 261 30.03 -23.74 2.46
N LYS A 262 29.78 -24.22 1.24
CA LYS A 262 30.81 -24.44 0.20
C LYS A 262 30.61 -23.56 -1.03
N LYS A 263 29.47 -22.86 -1.10
CA LYS A 263 29.12 -21.98 -2.21
C LYS A 263 29.79 -20.61 -2.04
N GLN A 264 30.01 -19.92 -3.17
CA GLN A 264 30.62 -18.60 -3.20
C GLN A 264 29.69 -17.51 -2.66
N PHE A 265 30.27 -16.52 -1.97
CA PHE A 265 29.58 -15.31 -1.56
C PHE A 265 29.71 -14.27 -2.67
N THR A 266 28.62 -13.95 -3.35
CA THR A 266 28.64 -13.07 -4.52
C THR A 266 27.98 -11.75 -4.21
N ALA A 267 28.73 -10.66 -4.36
CA ALA A 267 28.20 -9.31 -4.34
C ALA A 267 27.85 -8.87 -5.76
N ALA A 268 26.59 -8.44 -5.97
CA ALA A 268 26.18 -7.75 -7.18
C ALA A 268 26.46 -6.25 -7.02
N LEU A 269 27.39 -5.71 -7.80
CA LEU A 269 27.91 -4.35 -7.70
C LEU A 269 27.34 -3.48 -8.82
N PRO A 270 26.49 -2.47 -8.54
CA PRO A 270 26.16 -1.45 -9.53
C PRO A 270 27.40 -0.60 -9.84
N VAL A 271 27.83 -0.58 -11.09
CA VAL A 271 29.03 0.10 -11.55
C VAL A 271 28.66 1.18 -12.56
N ASN A 272 29.10 2.41 -12.32
CA ASN A 272 28.94 3.53 -13.24
C ASN A 272 29.76 3.29 -14.53
N CYS A 273 29.09 3.30 -15.68
CA CYS A 273 29.69 3.06 -17.00
C CYS A 273 29.95 4.32 -17.82
N ARG A 274 29.46 5.49 -17.36
CA ARG A 274 29.44 6.74 -18.15
C ARG A 274 30.78 7.07 -18.77
N THR A 275 31.84 7.08 -17.97
CA THR A 275 33.18 7.38 -18.44
C THR A 275 33.74 6.34 -19.41
N ALA A 276 33.41 5.05 -19.21
CA ALA A 276 33.83 3.97 -20.09
C ALA A 276 33.26 4.08 -21.52
N VAL A 277 32.16 4.79 -21.68
CA VAL A 277 31.39 4.91 -22.94
C VAL A 277 31.20 6.36 -23.42
N GLY A 278 31.78 7.36 -22.72
CA GLY A 278 31.83 8.76 -23.14
C GLY A 278 30.51 9.54 -23.04
N ILE A 279 29.64 9.21 -22.06
CA ILE A 279 28.37 9.90 -21.81
C ILE A 279 28.29 10.46 -20.39
N GLU A 280 29.31 11.14 -19.94
CA GLU A 280 29.44 11.60 -18.54
C GLU A 280 28.28 12.43 -18.04
N ASN A 281 27.65 13.21 -18.92
CA ASN A 281 26.63 14.17 -18.53
C ASN A 281 25.21 13.59 -18.43
N THR A 282 24.98 12.35 -18.88
CA THR A 282 23.61 11.83 -18.89
C THR A 282 22.99 11.74 -17.47
N HIS A 283 21.72 12.11 -17.38
CA HIS A 283 20.89 11.87 -16.19
C HIS A 283 20.36 10.44 -16.15
N ARG A 284 20.31 9.75 -17.30
CA ARG A 284 19.74 8.42 -17.41
C ARG A 284 20.60 7.37 -16.72
N ASN A 285 20.05 6.16 -16.62
CA ASN A 285 20.75 5.03 -16.04
C ASN A 285 22.05 4.76 -16.78
N GLY A 286 23.15 5.12 -16.13
CA GLY A 286 24.53 5.00 -16.64
C GLY A 286 25.31 3.90 -15.94
N TRP A 287 24.66 2.79 -15.55
CA TRP A 287 25.31 1.73 -14.78
C TRP A 287 24.99 0.34 -15.32
N THR A 288 25.80 -0.64 -14.93
CA THR A 288 25.55 -2.07 -15.12
C THR A 288 26.00 -2.83 -13.89
N PHE A 289 25.68 -4.13 -13.79
CA PHE A 289 26.20 -4.98 -12.72
C PHE A 289 27.57 -5.56 -13.05
N ALA A 290 28.46 -5.55 -12.05
CA ALA A 290 29.60 -6.42 -11.95
C ALA A 290 29.37 -7.41 -10.79
N PHE A 291 29.70 -8.68 -10.99
CA PHE A 291 29.52 -9.72 -9.98
C PHE A 291 30.88 -10.14 -9.44
N GLN A 292 31.15 -9.79 -8.19
CA GLN A 292 32.37 -10.20 -7.51
C GLN A 292 32.06 -11.30 -6.49
N SER A 293 32.72 -12.44 -6.64
CA SER A 293 32.54 -13.62 -5.77
C SER A 293 33.75 -13.85 -4.89
N VAL A 294 33.50 -14.29 -3.65
CA VAL A 294 34.50 -14.76 -2.70
C VAL A 294 34.21 -16.22 -2.37
N LEU A 295 35.14 -17.10 -2.66
CA LEU A 295 35.04 -18.54 -2.34
C LEU A 295 35.45 -18.80 -0.88
N PRO A 296 34.84 -19.77 -0.18
CA PRO A 296 35.23 -20.15 1.17
C PRO A 296 36.71 -20.48 1.34
N GLU A 297 37.34 -21.06 0.31
CA GLU A 297 38.76 -21.37 0.33
C GLU A 297 39.65 -20.10 0.36
N GLN A 298 39.26 -19.03 -0.29
CA GLN A 298 39.98 -17.77 -0.34
C GLN A 298 40.01 -17.09 1.04
N LEU A 299 39.02 -17.36 1.90
CA LEU A 299 38.98 -16.82 3.26
C LEU A 299 40.04 -17.41 4.20
N LYS A 300 40.79 -18.44 3.75
CA LYS A 300 41.95 -19.00 4.46
C LYS A 300 43.26 -18.24 4.20
N GLN A 301 43.26 -17.37 3.20
CA GLN A 301 44.41 -16.50 2.87
C GLN A 301 44.58 -15.41 3.93
N SER A 302 45.78 -14.81 3.96
CA SER A 302 45.98 -13.60 4.73
C SER A 302 45.14 -12.45 4.20
N GLU A 303 44.87 -11.45 5.03
CA GLU A 303 44.04 -10.31 4.64
C GLU A 303 44.63 -9.56 3.45
N SER A 304 45.98 -9.43 3.44
CA SER A 304 46.71 -8.75 2.36
C SER A 304 46.63 -9.50 1.03
N GLU A 305 46.73 -10.83 1.04
CA GLU A 305 46.58 -11.66 -0.16
C GLU A 305 45.18 -11.59 -0.72
N LEU A 306 44.16 -11.74 0.16
CA LEU A 306 42.74 -11.64 -0.21
C LEU A 306 42.43 -10.24 -0.75
N GLY A 307 42.93 -9.19 -0.08
CA GLY A 307 42.74 -7.81 -0.49
C GLY A 307 43.29 -7.50 -1.86
N ALA A 308 44.52 -7.93 -2.11
CA ALA A 308 45.18 -7.75 -3.41
C ALA A 308 44.41 -8.49 -4.53
N GLN A 309 43.94 -9.72 -4.25
CA GLN A 309 43.16 -10.52 -5.20
C GLN A 309 41.81 -9.87 -5.52
N LEU A 310 41.03 -9.51 -4.50
CA LEU A 310 39.70 -8.92 -4.71
C LEU A 310 39.79 -7.56 -5.42
N ARG A 311 40.82 -6.78 -5.12
CA ARG A 311 41.06 -5.51 -5.81
C ARG A 311 41.42 -5.73 -7.29
N ALA A 312 42.24 -6.72 -7.60
CA ALA A 312 42.57 -7.09 -8.98
C ALA A 312 41.35 -7.61 -9.76
N ASP A 313 40.58 -8.47 -9.14
CA ASP A 313 39.35 -8.99 -9.72
C ASP A 313 38.32 -7.89 -9.99
N LEU A 314 38.10 -6.97 -9.03
CA LEU A 314 37.24 -5.82 -9.22
C LEU A 314 37.71 -4.96 -10.39
N LYS A 315 39.01 -4.65 -10.47
CA LYS A 315 39.56 -3.87 -11.56
C LYS A 315 39.34 -4.52 -12.94
N ALA A 316 39.42 -5.83 -13.02
CA ALA A 316 39.12 -6.56 -14.25
C ALA A 316 37.61 -6.49 -14.61
N LEU A 317 36.75 -6.68 -13.62
CA LEU A 317 35.28 -6.63 -13.78
C LEU A 317 34.74 -5.27 -14.21
N ILE A 318 35.44 -4.18 -13.83
CA ILE A 318 35.05 -2.81 -14.18
C ILE A 318 35.96 -2.21 -15.30
N SER A 319 36.71 -3.03 -16.01
CA SER A 319 37.48 -2.55 -17.16
C SER A 319 36.55 -2.04 -18.28
N PRO A 320 36.96 -1.04 -19.06
CA PRO A 320 36.12 -0.48 -20.13
C PRO A 320 35.57 -1.54 -21.08
N ASP A 321 36.40 -2.51 -21.52
CA ASP A 321 35.94 -3.56 -22.43
C ASP A 321 34.94 -4.54 -21.79
N GLN A 322 35.11 -4.86 -20.51
CA GLN A 322 34.16 -5.67 -19.77
C GLN A 322 32.82 -4.95 -19.65
N LEU A 323 32.83 -3.66 -19.30
CA LEU A 323 31.61 -2.85 -19.17
C LEU A 323 30.88 -2.71 -20.52
N LYS A 324 31.62 -2.39 -21.58
CA LYS A 324 31.09 -2.29 -22.95
C LYS A 324 30.49 -3.61 -23.43
N SER A 325 31.15 -4.73 -23.15
CA SER A 325 30.65 -6.07 -23.51
C SER A 325 29.34 -6.38 -22.79
N THR A 326 29.27 -6.10 -21.49
CA THR A 326 28.06 -6.29 -20.69
C THR A 326 26.92 -5.40 -21.20
N LEU A 327 27.19 -4.12 -21.48
CA LEU A 327 26.21 -3.20 -22.05
C LEU A 327 25.66 -3.66 -23.40
N ASN A 328 26.55 -4.15 -24.29
CA ASN A 328 26.16 -4.68 -25.60
C ASN A 328 25.21 -5.88 -25.47
N ALA A 329 25.44 -6.77 -24.49
CA ALA A 329 24.56 -7.90 -24.23
C ALA A 329 23.18 -7.43 -23.78
N TYR A 330 23.09 -6.50 -22.87
CA TYR A 330 21.80 -5.93 -22.42
C TYR A 330 21.10 -5.14 -23.52
N ASN A 331 21.83 -4.36 -24.30
CA ASN A 331 21.27 -3.61 -25.42
C ASN A 331 20.75 -4.54 -26.53
N ALA A 332 21.32 -5.72 -26.73
CA ALA A 332 20.80 -6.73 -27.64
C ALA A 332 19.41 -7.23 -27.19
N ILE A 333 19.25 -7.50 -25.90
CA ILE A 333 17.94 -7.88 -25.32
C ILE A 333 16.92 -6.77 -25.51
N THR A 334 17.29 -5.51 -25.24
CA THR A 334 16.41 -4.36 -25.41
C THR A 334 15.92 -4.21 -26.85
N ARG A 335 16.84 -4.28 -27.82
CA ARG A 335 16.47 -4.19 -29.25
C ARG A 335 15.58 -5.33 -29.71
N GLU A 336 15.77 -6.53 -29.18
CA GLU A 336 14.88 -7.64 -29.47
C GLU A 336 13.49 -7.42 -28.89
N ALA A 337 13.42 -6.88 -27.65
CA ALA A 337 12.16 -6.53 -26.99
C ALA A 337 11.37 -5.44 -27.73
N GLU A 338 12.07 -4.47 -28.34
CA GLU A 338 11.43 -3.38 -29.12
C GLU A 338 10.65 -3.88 -30.35
N LYS A 339 10.85 -5.12 -30.80
CA LYS A 339 10.06 -5.73 -31.88
C LYS A 339 8.63 -6.06 -31.46
N TYR A 340 8.33 -6.15 -30.18
CA TYR A 340 6.99 -6.41 -29.67
C TYR A 340 6.24 -5.08 -29.49
N SER A 341 5.14 -4.92 -30.23
CA SER A 341 4.29 -3.73 -30.18
C SER A 341 3.26 -3.76 -29.05
N ASP A 342 2.95 -4.96 -28.54
CA ASP A 342 2.11 -5.13 -27.35
C ASP A 342 2.95 -5.03 -26.09
N PHE A 343 2.46 -4.27 -25.11
CA PHE A 343 3.18 -4.04 -23.85
C PHE A 343 3.39 -5.33 -23.06
N ARG A 344 2.40 -6.21 -23.02
CA ARG A 344 2.48 -7.47 -22.26
C ARG A 344 3.46 -8.45 -22.88
N GLU A 345 3.44 -8.58 -24.22
CA GLU A 345 4.39 -9.41 -24.93
C GLU A 345 5.83 -8.93 -24.72
N ARG A 346 6.03 -7.60 -24.78
CA ARG A 346 7.34 -6.99 -24.52
C ARG A 346 7.79 -7.25 -23.08
N MET A 347 6.92 -7.11 -22.10
CA MET A 347 7.22 -7.39 -20.69
C MET A 347 7.48 -8.88 -20.44
N ALA A 348 6.70 -9.77 -21.03
CA ALA A 348 6.93 -11.21 -20.94
C ALA A 348 8.29 -11.62 -21.56
N PHE A 349 8.68 -10.98 -22.66
CA PHE A 349 10.01 -11.16 -23.23
C PHE A 349 11.12 -10.73 -22.25
N TYR A 350 10.98 -9.55 -21.60
CA TYR A 350 11.95 -9.10 -20.60
C TYR A 350 12.00 -10.07 -19.43
N ALA A 351 10.85 -10.52 -18.92
CA ALA A 351 10.77 -11.51 -17.86
C ALA A 351 11.60 -12.75 -18.12
N LYS A 352 11.47 -13.26 -19.33
CA LYS A 352 12.14 -14.50 -19.76
C LYS A 352 13.65 -14.33 -19.95
N ASN A 353 14.10 -13.15 -20.41
CA ASN A 353 15.47 -12.95 -20.88
C ASN A 353 16.34 -12.12 -19.92
N TYR A 354 15.74 -11.53 -18.92
CA TYR A 354 16.43 -10.66 -17.96
C TYR A 354 16.48 -11.32 -16.58
N ASN A 355 17.47 -12.17 -16.35
CA ASN A 355 17.73 -12.76 -15.03
C ASN A 355 18.86 -11.98 -14.35
N THR A 356 18.56 -10.83 -13.75
CA THR A 356 19.55 -9.85 -13.32
C THR A 356 19.81 -9.79 -11.83
N PHE A 357 19.02 -10.45 -11.00
CA PHE A 357 19.20 -10.39 -9.55
C PHE A 357 19.75 -11.71 -9.01
N ILE A 358 20.96 -12.04 -9.46
CA ILE A 358 21.75 -13.10 -8.87
C ILE A 358 22.78 -12.48 -7.93
N GLY A 359 22.96 -13.08 -6.76
CA GLY A 359 23.95 -12.64 -5.79
C GLY A 359 23.52 -12.96 -4.36
N THR A 360 24.45 -13.05 -3.46
CA THR A 360 24.19 -13.16 -2.02
C THR A 360 23.55 -11.87 -1.50
N TYR A 361 24.00 -10.72 -2.03
CA TYR A 361 23.48 -9.38 -1.74
C TYR A 361 23.86 -8.40 -2.86
N VAL A 362 23.14 -7.31 -2.97
CA VAL A 362 23.55 -6.13 -3.75
C VAL A 362 24.41 -5.25 -2.85
N PHE A 363 25.56 -4.81 -3.33
CA PHE A 363 26.41 -3.88 -2.59
C PHE A 363 26.68 -2.61 -3.40
N SER A 364 26.18 -1.48 -2.94
CA SER A 364 26.35 -0.18 -3.57
C SER A 364 27.27 0.71 -2.72
N TYR A 365 28.50 0.92 -3.20
CA TYR A 365 29.40 1.89 -2.62
C TYR A 365 29.24 3.24 -3.33
N ILE A 366 28.72 4.23 -2.61
CA ILE A 366 28.36 5.55 -3.15
C ILE A 366 29.58 6.48 -3.21
N GLY A 367 30.62 6.19 -2.42
CA GLY A 367 31.80 7.05 -2.26
C GLY A 367 31.62 8.05 -1.12
N ARG A 368 32.36 9.15 -1.18
CA ARG A 368 32.32 10.22 -0.17
C ARG A 368 31.29 11.28 -0.56
N LEU A 369 30.44 11.67 0.39
CA LEU A 369 29.57 12.82 0.22
C LEU A 369 30.39 14.09 0.31
N SER A 370 30.33 14.95 -0.71
CA SER A 370 31.09 16.18 -0.75
C SER A 370 30.62 17.17 0.31
N ASP A 371 31.57 17.73 1.05
CA ASP A 371 31.29 18.83 1.97
C ASP A 371 31.42 20.17 1.24
N HIS A 372 30.28 20.78 0.93
CA HIS A 372 30.18 22.09 0.33
C HIS A 372 30.09 23.23 1.37
N GLY A 373 30.37 22.92 2.65
CA GLY A 373 30.35 23.87 3.78
C GLY A 373 28.99 23.97 4.48
N TYR A 374 28.03 23.08 4.18
CA TYR A 374 26.73 23.01 4.86
C TYR A 374 26.42 21.63 5.45
N LEU A 375 27.36 20.68 5.43
CA LEU A 375 27.12 19.34 6.01
C LEU A 375 26.76 19.39 7.50
N ASN A 376 27.30 20.36 8.23
CA ASN A 376 26.99 20.56 9.63
C ASN A 376 25.54 21.04 9.92
N GLU A 377 24.76 21.38 8.88
CA GLU A 377 23.35 21.69 9.01
C GLU A 377 22.45 20.47 8.75
N ILE A 378 23.05 19.33 8.39
CA ILE A 378 22.38 18.07 8.09
C ILE A 378 22.68 17.10 9.23
N GLU A 379 21.62 16.58 9.86
CA GLU A 379 21.69 15.62 10.95
C GLU A 379 21.86 14.18 10.44
N ASP A 380 21.12 13.79 9.39
CA ASP A 380 21.15 12.43 8.83
C ASP A 380 20.84 12.44 7.34
N VAL A 381 21.50 11.57 6.59
CA VAL A 381 21.22 11.30 5.18
C VAL A 381 21.25 9.81 4.94
N CYS A 382 20.17 9.27 4.40
CA CYS A 382 20.15 7.86 4.06
C CYS A 382 19.37 7.58 2.76
N TRP A 383 19.60 6.40 2.20
CA TRP A 383 18.98 5.95 0.97
C TRP A 383 18.14 4.71 1.21
N THR A 384 16.97 4.68 0.58
CA THR A 384 16.11 3.51 0.55
C THR A 384 15.80 3.15 -0.89
N SER A 385 15.79 1.87 -1.19
CA SER A 385 15.42 1.33 -2.49
C SER A 385 14.43 0.19 -2.32
N ALA A 386 13.54 0.03 -3.26
CA ALA A 386 12.70 -1.16 -3.31
C ALA A 386 13.52 -2.33 -3.83
N ILE A 387 13.95 -3.22 -2.95
CA ILE A 387 14.62 -4.47 -3.31
C ILE A 387 13.80 -5.63 -2.80
N ARG A 388 13.56 -6.62 -3.67
CA ARG A 388 12.61 -7.67 -3.39
C ARG A 388 13.22 -9.04 -3.14
N ARG A 389 14.31 -9.39 -3.81
CA ARG A 389 14.84 -10.75 -3.79
C ARG A 389 16.00 -10.95 -2.83
N ILE A 390 17.01 -10.11 -2.91
CA ILE A 390 18.23 -10.23 -2.12
C ILE A 390 18.49 -8.94 -1.34
N PRO A 391 19.12 -9.01 -0.16
CA PRO A 391 19.43 -7.82 0.62
C PRO A 391 20.28 -6.82 -0.16
N MET A 392 20.02 -5.53 0.05
CA MET A 392 20.89 -4.44 -0.45
C MET A 392 21.64 -3.81 0.70
N ILE A 393 22.90 -3.61 0.48
CA ILE A 393 23.79 -2.93 1.40
C ILE A 393 24.32 -1.70 0.68
N THR A 394 24.07 -0.52 1.23
CA THR A 394 24.66 0.73 0.73
C THR A 394 25.71 1.22 1.70
N MET A 395 26.82 1.72 1.18
CA MET A 395 27.89 2.29 1.98
C MET A 395 28.27 3.66 1.42
N VAL A 396 28.33 4.66 2.30
CA VAL A 396 28.71 6.04 1.96
C VAL A 396 29.63 6.59 3.05
N GLU A 397 30.59 7.41 2.67
CA GLU A 397 31.42 8.17 3.62
C GLU A 397 30.81 9.56 3.81
N VAL A 398 30.49 9.91 5.06
CA VAL A 398 29.91 11.21 5.46
C VAL A 398 30.77 11.77 6.59
N GLY A 399 31.41 12.91 6.36
CA GLY A 399 32.32 13.51 7.33
C GLY A 399 33.51 12.61 7.65
N ASP A 400 33.60 12.13 8.89
CA ASP A 400 34.68 11.25 9.39
C ASP A 400 34.21 9.81 9.65
N GLU A 401 33.01 9.45 9.14
CA GLU A 401 32.42 8.14 9.31
C GLU A 401 31.99 7.51 7.98
N PHE A 402 32.04 6.18 7.92
CA PHE A 402 31.30 5.40 6.96
C PHE A 402 29.94 5.03 7.53
N SER A 403 28.92 5.30 6.76
CA SER A 403 27.55 4.89 7.04
C SER A 403 27.15 3.72 6.14
N ILE A 404 26.73 2.62 6.75
CA ILE A 404 26.18 1.46 6.04
C ILE A 404 24.70 1.30 6.34
N THR A 405 23.92 1.12 5.30
CA THR A 405 22.51 0.75 5.45
C THR A 405 22.28 -0.66 4.92
N PHE A 406 21.83 -1.57 5.79
CA PHE A 406 21.32 -2.89 5.43
C PHE A 406 19.82 -2.77 5.15
N LEU A 407 19.43 -2.99 3.93
CA LEU A 407 18.06 -3.00 3.49
C LEU A 407 17.67 -4.44 3.14
N GLN A 408 16.69 -5.01 3.83
CA GLN A 408 16.34 -6.42 3.70
C GLN A 408 14.84 -6.64 3.84
N ASN A 409 14.30 -7.65 3.18
CA ASN A 409 12.88 -8.02 3.18
C ASN A 409 12.52 -9.09 4.22
N PHE A 410 13.36 -9.25 5.23
CA PHE A 410 13.17 -10.15 6.36
C PHE A 410 13.57 -9.46 7.66
N GLU A 411 13.04 -9.91 8.79
CA GLU A 411 13.18 -9.24 10.07
C GLU A 411 14.23 -9.92 10.95
N THR A 412 15.50 -9.50 10.83
CA THR A 412 16.59 -9.89 11.74
C THR A 412 17.73 -8.88 11.68
N ASP A 413 18.35 -8.58 12.81
CA ASP A 413 19.53 -7.71 12.92
C ASP A 413 20.85 -8.49 12.96
N LYS A 414 20.80 -9.82 12.86
CA LYS A 414 21.98 -10.68 13.05
C LYS A 414 23.13 -10.35 12.11
N TYR A 415 22.84 -9.99 10.86
CA TYR A 415 23.88 -9.66 9.86
C TYR A 415 24.55 -8.32 10.17
N ALA A 416 23.77 -7.30 10.49
CA ALA A 416 24.31 -5.99 10.88
C ALA A 416 25.12 -6.07 12.17
N LYS A 417 24.64 -6.82 13.18
CA LYS A 417 25.37 -7.08 14.42
C LYS A 417 26.68 -7.86 14.19
N ALA A 418 26.65 -8.85 13.32
CA ALA A 418 27.84 -9.64 13.02
C ALA A 418 28.90 -8.80 12.26
N VAL A 419 28.48 -7.93 11.35
CA VAL A 419 29.38 -6.98 10.67
C VAL A 419 29.94 -5.98 11.67
N ALA A 420 29.14 -5.41 12.56
CA ALA A 420 29.61 -4.51 13.61
C ALA A 420 30.68 -5.16 14.48
N ALA A 421 30.43 -6.38 14.97
CA ALA A 421 31.39 -7.13 15.77
C ALA A 421 32.69 -7.46 14.99
N ALA A 422 32.57 -7.73 13.70
CA ALA A 422 33.76 -7.97 12.85
C ALA A 422 34.61 -6.69 12.66
N LEU A 423 33.99 -5.53 12.49
CA LEU A 423 34.68 -4.24 12.42
C LEU A 423 35.41 -3.93 13.74
N GLU A 424 34.74 -4.06 14.88
CA GLU A 424 35.37 -3.86 16.19
C GLU A 424 36.53 -4.81 16.44
N LYS A 425 36.44 -6.08 16.03
CA LYS A 425 37.49 -7.07 16.10
C LYS A 425 38.71 -6.70 15.24
N LEU A 426 38.50 -5.93 14.16
CA LEU A 426 39.57 -5.37 13.32
C LEU A 426 40.13 -4.04 13.84
N GLY A 427 39.67 -3.57 15.02
CA GLY A 427 40.07 -2.30 15.61
C GLY A 427 39.42 -1.07 14.95
N ILE A 428 38.31 -1.24 14.25
CA ILE A 428 37.54 -0.18 13.62
C ILE A 428 36.35 0.14 14.52
N PRO A 429 36.32 1.31 15.20
CA PRO A 429 35.27 1.62 16.16
C PRO A 429 33.93 1.80 15.48
N VAL A 430 32.93 1.07 15.98
CA VAL A 430 31.52 1.24 15.59
C VAL A 430 30.90 2.33 16.47
N THR A 431 30.36 3.37 15.85
CA THR A 431 29.80 4.54 16.54
C THR A 431 28.29 4.46 16.70
N LEU A 432 27.61 3.77 15.78
CA LEU A 432 26.17 3.58 15.79
C LEU A 432 25.76 2.24 15.19
N LEU A 433 24.85 1.54 15.86
CA LEU A 433 24.06 0.47 15.24
C LEU A 433 22.61 0.59 15.72
N LYS A 434 21.70 0.91 14.82
CA LYS A 434 20.28 1.05 15.14
C LYS A 434 19.38 0.42 14.09
N ARG A 435 18.22 -0.08 14.53
CA ARG A 435 17.10 -0.35 13.62
C ARG A 435 16.48 1.00 13.25
N MET A 436 16.34 1.24 11.97
CA MET A 436 15.60 2.39 11.49
C MET A 436 14.15 1.99 11.25
N GLU A 437 13.22 2.82 11.72
CA GLU A 437 11.82 2.62 11.34
C GLU A 437 11.71 2.65 9.81
N SER A 438 11.08 1.64 9.24
CA SER A 438 10.78 1.57 7.82
C SER A 438 9.69 2.58 7.48
N ARG A 439 10.03 3.87 7.45
CA ARG A 439 9.14 4.87 6.85
C ARG A 439 9.38 4.86 5.34
N GLY A 440 8.82 3.84 4.70
CA GLY A 440 8.57 3.65 3.29
C GLY A 440 9.55 4.26 2.28
N HIS A 441 9.96 3.46 1.30
CA HIS A 441 10.26 4.00 -0.02
C HIS A 441 8.97 4.61 -0.58
N ALA A 442 9.10 5.62 -1.45
CA ALA A 442 7.94 6.20 -2.11
C ALA A 442 7.20 5.10 -2.88
N PRO A 443 5.93 4.88 -2.62
CA PRO A 443 5.13 3.99 -3.44
C PRO A 443 5.19 4.44 -4.89
N VAL A 444 5.32 3.49 -5.81
CA VAL A 444 5.34 3.78 -7.23
C VAL A 444 3.94 3.59 -7.78
N GLU A 445 3.26 4.68 -8.05
CA GLU A 445 1.86 4.68 -8.51
C GLU A 445 1.71 4.90 -10.02
N TYR A 446 2.81 5.09 -10.77
CA TYR A 446 2.72 5.42 -12.18
C TYR A 446 1.93 4.39 -12.99
N LYS A 447 1.99 3.12 -12.65
CA LYS A 447 1.20 2.09 -13.34
C LYS A 447 -0.28 2.31 -13.15
N ARG A 448 -0.70 2.59 -11.91
CA ARG A 448 -2.09 2.95 -11.59
C ARG A 448 -2.48 4.28 -12.25
N TYR A 449 -1.62 5.28 -12.12
CA TYR A 449 -1.87 6.62 -12.65
C TYR A 449 -1.98 6.65 -14.17
N TYR A 450 -1.13 5.94 -14.89
CA TYR A 450 -1.09 5.88 -16.35
C TYR A 450 -1.86 4.70 -16.94
N GLY A 451 -2.46 3.83 -16.13
CA GLY A 451 -3.21 2.67 -16.63
C GLY A 451 -2.34 1.65 -17.37
N ILE A 452 -1.06 1.53 -17.02
CA ILE A 452 -0.15 0.55 -17.61
C ILE A 452 -0.61 -0.84 -17.16
N PRO A 453 -0.85 -1.79 -18.09
CA PRO A 453 -1.22 -3.16 -17.71
C PRO A 453 -0.08 -3.80 -16.91
N GLU A 454 -0.43 -4.46 -15.82
CA GLU A 454 0.52 -5.31 -15.13
C GLU A 454 0.89 -6.50 -16.02
N PRO A 455 2.15 -6.93 -16.05
CA PRO A 455 2.52 -8.12 -16.78
C PRO A 455 1.77 -9.33 -16.22
N ASP A 456 1.15 -10.09 -17.08
CA ASP A 456 0.64 -11.42 -16.72
C ASP A 456 1.87 -12.32 -16.49
N PHE A 457 2.19 -12.58 -15.21
CA PHE A 457 3.22 -13.56 -14.88
C PHE A 457 2.69 -14.94 -15.22
N ILE A 458 3.21 -15.50 -16.30
CA ILE A 458 3.07 -16.90 -16.58
C ILE A 458 4.09 -17.61 -15.68
N ASP A 459 3.62 -18.16 -14.58
CA ASP A 459 4.41 -19.11 -13.79
C ASP A 459 4.70 -20.33 -14.69
N SER A 460 5.95 -20.46 -15.12
CA SER A 460 6.35 -21.55 -16.00
C SER A 460 6.33 -22.93 -15.31
N ASP A 461 6.13 -22.97 -13.98
CA ASP A 461 6.19 -24.19 -13.17
C ASP A 461 4.88 -24.54 -12.45
N SER A 462 3.86 -23.66 -12.47
CA SER A 462 2.54 -24.10 -12.05
C SER A 462 1.90 -24.90 -13.17
N LYS A 463 1.82 -26.19 -13.00
CA LYS A 463 0.77 -26.98 -13.65
C LYS A 463 -0.55 -26.45 -13.11
N VAL A 464 -1.08 -25.38 -13.72
CA VAL A 464 -2.49 -25.00 -13.56
C VAL A 464 -3.27 -26.13 -14.20
N THR A 465 -3.73 -27.03 -13.36
CA THR A 465 -4.56 -28.18 -13.77
C THR A 465 -5.98 -27.79 -14.13
N ASP A 466 -6.38 -26.53 -13.87
CA ASP A 466 -7.69 -26.00 -14.22
C ASP A 466 -7.55 -24.82 -15.18
N SER A 467 -7.92 -25.05 -16.45
CA SER A 467 -8.09 -23.97 -17.39
C SER A 467 -9.27 -23.08 -16.94
N PHE A 468 -9.19 -21.76 -17.16
CA PHE A 468 -10.28 -20.81 -16.88
C PHE A 468 -11.62 -21.33 -17.43
N GLU A 469 -11.63 -21.90 -18.63
CA GLU A 469 -12.82 -22.48 -19.28
C GLU A 469 -13.41 -23.63 -18.48
N SER A 470 -12.59 -24.37 -17.71
CA SER A 470 -13.07 -25.48 -16.86
C SER A 470 -13.97 -25.02 -15.73
N ARG A 471 -13.87 -23.75 -15.33
CA ARG A 471 -14.71 -23.12 -14.31
C ARG A 471 -16.09 -22.70 -14.82
N ILE A 472 -16.33 -22.78 -16.14
CA ILE A 472 -17.61 -22.53 -16.78
C ILE A 472 -18.23 -23.88 -17.11
N LYS A 473 -19.02 -24.44 -16.17
CA LYS A 473 -19.56 -25.80 -16.33
C LYS A 473 -20.70 -25.85 -17.37
N MET A 474 -21.45 -24.78 -17.54
CA MET A 474 -22.47 -24.65 -18.59
C MET A 474 -21.80 -24.34 -19.93
N LYS A 475 -21.61 -25.33 -20.77
CA LYS A 475 -20.85 -25.26 -22.03
C LYS A 475 -21.36 -24.21 -23.03
N SER A 476 -22.66 -23.92 -23.05
CA SER A 476 -23.23 -22.89 -23.93
C SER A 476 -22.69 -21.49 -23.63
N LEU A 477 -22.29 -21.24 -22.38
CA LEU A 477 -21.74 -19.97 -21.92
C LEU A 477 -20.27 -19.73 -22.33
N LEU A 478 -19.54 -20.75 -22.78
CA LEU A 478 -18.18 -20.58 -23.31
C LEU A 478 -18.17 -19.61 -24.51
N SER A 479 -19.26 -19.55 -25.28
CA SER A 479 -19.42 -18.59 -26.35
C SER A 479 -19.55 -17.13 -25.90
N LYS A 480 -19.75 -16.90 -24.60
CA LYS A 480 -19.86 -15.57 -23.98
C LYS A 480 -18.54 -15.06 -23.41
N ILE A 481 -17.45 -15.81 -23.53
CA ILE A 481 -16.12 -15.37 -23.09
C ILE A 481 -15.70 -14.14 -23.92
N ARG A 482 -15.28 -13.08 -23.23
CA ARG A 482 -14.89 -11.80 -23.81
C ARG A 482 -13.68 -11.24 -23.07
N SER A 483 -12.89 -10.42 -23.75
CA SER A 483 -11.93 -9.54 -23.09
C SER A 483 -12.65 -8.52 -22.22
N SER A 484 -12.01 -7.99 -21.21
CA SER A 484 -12.57 -6.92 -20.37
C SER A 484 -12.97 -5.69 -21.19
N ARG A 485 -12.23 -5.39 -22.26
CA ARG A 485 -12.55 -4.30 -23.21
C ARG A 485 -13.86 -4.56 -23.96
N GLU A 486 -14.06 -5.76 -24.47
CA GLU A 486 -15.32 -6.12 -25.13
C GLU A 486 -16.48 -6.16 -24.13
N ALA A 487 -16.25 -6.70 -22.93
CA ALA A 487 -17.26 -6.72 -21.87
C ALA A 487 -17.67 -5.28 -21.45
N SER A 488 -16.72 -4.34 -21.39
CA SER A 488 -17.02 -2.95 -21.08
C SER A 488 -17.89 -2.24 -22.12
N SER A 489 -18.00 -2.78 -23.35
CA SER A 489 -18.88 -2.20 -24.39
C SER A 489 -20.37 -2.40 -24.11
N TYR A 490 -20.73 -3.35 -23.23
CA TYR A 490 -22.11 -3.50 -22.76
C TYR A 490 -22.53 -2.47 -21.72
N ILE A 491 -21.57 -1.66 -21.22
CA ILE A 491 -21.80 -0.59 -20.26
C ILE A 491 -21.73 0.76 -21.01
N GLU A 492 -22.87 1.41 -21.06
CA GLU A 492 -23.06 2.66 -21.77
C GLU A 492 -23.14 3.86 -20.80
N PRO A 493 -22.92 5.10 -21.26
CA PRO A 493 -23.03 6.30 -20.43
C PRO A 493 -24.37 6.41 -19.71
N GLY A 494 -24.33 6.82 -18.45
CA GLY A 494 -25.51 7.05 -17.61
C GLY A 494 -26.12 5.78 -16.99
N MET A 495 -25.59 4.59 -17.29
CA MET A 495 -26.11 3.35 -16.76
C MET A 495 -25.92 3.22 -15.24
N THR A 496 -26.76 2.41 -14.63
CA THR A 496 -26.67 1.98 -13.23
C THR A 496 -26.09 0.58 -13.18
N LEU A 497 -24.97 0.43 -12.46
CA LEU A 497 -24.29 -0.84 -12.22
C LEU A 497 -24.61 -1.37 -10.83
N GLY A 498 -24.97 -2.65 -10.75
CA GLY A 498 -24.97 -3.43 -9.51
C GLY A 498 -23.67 -4.25 -9.46
N VAL A 499 -22.79 -3.95 -8.53
CA VAL A 499 -21.42 -4.52 -8.51
C VAL A 499 -21.26 -5.43 -7.29
N SER A 500 -20.74 -6.64 -7.50
CA SER A 500 -20.37 -7.52 -6.40
C SER A 500 -19.24 -6.91 -5.58
N GLY A 501 -19.06 -7.42 -4.40
CA GLY A 501 -18.02 -7.01 -3.49
C GLY A 501 -18.56 -6.37 -2.22
N PHE A 502 -17.82 -6.60 -1.15
CA PHE A 502 -18.09 -6.05 0.16
C PHE A 502 -16.76 -5.85 0.90
N THR A 503 -16.51 -4.64 1.33
CA THR A 503 -15.32 -4.26 2.12
C THR A 503 -14.03 -4.87 1.58
N LEU A 504 -13.63 -4.41 0.40
CA LEU A 504 -12.37 -4.75 -0.27
C LEU A 504 -12.24 -6.22 -0.73
N SER A 505 -13.33 -6.99 -0.78
CA SER A 505 -13.33 -8.40 -1.17
C SER A 505 -14.39 -8.73 -2.20
N GLY A 506 -14.10 -9.67 -3.12
CA GLY A 506 -15.05 -10.25 -4.05
C GLY A 506 -15.61 -9.28 -5.10
N TYR A 507 -14.84 -8.32 -5.58
CA TYR A 507 -15.28 -7.32 -6.54
C TYR A 507 -14.54 -7.46 -7.88
N PRO A 508 -15.18 -7.10 -9.01
CA PRO A 508 -14.57 -7.19 -10.35
C PRO A 508 -13.51 -6.10 -10.54
N LYS A 509 -12.37 -6.46 -11.14
CA LYS A 509 -11.19 -5.60 -11.26
C LYS A 509 -10.86 -5.28 -12.72
N LYS A 510 -10.92 -6.28 -13.61
CA LYS A 510 -10.52 -6.10 -15.02
C LYS A 510 -11.54 -5.27 -15.82
N VAL A 511 -12.83 -5.43 -15.57
CA VAL A 511 -13.86 -4.61 -16.24
C VAL A 511 -13.81 -3.17 -15.75
N ALA A 512 -13.58 -2.93 -14.45
CA ALA A 512 -13.37 -1.59 -13.90
C ALA A 512 -12.20 -0.86 -14.58
N LYS A 513 -11.09 -1.57 -14.79
CA LYS A 513 -9.94 -1.05 -15.54
C LYS A 513 -10.29 -0.68 -16.98
N ALA A 514 -11.09 -1.51 -17.65
CA ALA A 514 -11.54 -1.22 -19.02
C ALA A 514 -12.44 0.02 -19.09
N LEU A 515 -13.32 0.24 -18.10
CA LEU A 515 -14.14 1.45 -17.97
C LEU A 515 -13.29 2.70 -17.76
N SER A 516 -12.30 2.62 -16.87
CA SER A 516 -11.32 3.69 -16.67
C SER A 516 -10.60 4.05 -17.98
N MET A 517 -10.20 3.06 -18.77
CA MET A 517 -9.55 3.27 -20.07
C MET A 517 -10.48 3.94 -21.11
N LYS A 518 -11.80 3.65 -21.08
CA LYS A 518 -12.80 4.34 -21.92
C LYS A 518 -12.86 5.82 -21.56
N ALA A 519 -12.95 6.14 -20.27
CA ALA A 519 -13.00 7.50 -19.79
C ALA A 519 -11.72 8.30 -20.12
N GLN A 520 -10.55 7.67 -19.99
CA GLN A 520 -9.26 8.28 -20.36
C GLN A 520 -9.15 8.60 -21.86
N LYS A 521 -9.93 7.91 -22.71
CA LYS A 521 -10.06 8.21 -24.14
C LYS A 521 -11.08 9.30 -24.45
N GLY A 522 -11.67 9.93 -23.43
CA GLY A 522 -12.61 11.03 -23.55
C GLY A 522 -14.08 10.62 -23.54
N GLU A 523 -14.41 9.34 -23.27
CA GLU A 523 -15.80 8.94 -23.10
C GLU A 523 -16.32 9.39 -21.72
N GLN A 524 -17.36 10.21 -21.67
CA GLN A 524 -18.03 10.59 -20.44
C GLN A 524 -19.04 9.51 -20.06
N LEU A 525 -18.73 8.72 -19.04
CA LEU A 525 -19.54 7.55 -18.68
C LEU A 525 -20.65 7.87 -17.65
N ASP A 526 -20.41 8.74 -16.69
CA ASP A 526 -21.40 9.20 -15.69
C ASP A 526 -22.18 8.07 -15.00
N LEU A 527 -21.49 7.03 -14.55
CA LEU A 527 -22.13 5.83 -14.03
C LEU A 527 -22.63 6.00 -12.59
N THR A 528 -23.77 5.39 -12.32
CA THR A 528 -24.26 5.16 -10.95
C THR A 528 -23.83 3.75 -10.52
N VAL A 529 -23.14 3.62 -9.39
CA VAL A 529 -22.62 2.33 -8.89
C VAL A 529 -23.24 1.99 -7.54
N TYR A 530 -23.91 0.84 -7.50
CA TYR A 530 -24.41 0.18 -6.30
C TYR A 530 -23.50 -1.00 -5.98
N SER A 531 -23.06 -1.15 -4.73
CA SER A 531 -22.26 -2.30 -4.28
C SER A 531 -22.75 -2.82 -2.93
N GLY A 532 -22.09 -3.80 -2.36
CA GLY A 532 -22.36 -4.22 -0.99
C GLY A 532 -21.90 -3.16 0.02
N ALA A 533 -20.62 -2.79 -0.06
CA ALA A 533 -20.01 -1.74 0.75
C ALA A 533 -18.84 -1.10 -0.04
N SER A 534 -17.75 -0.67 0.61
CA SER A 534 -16.56 -0.15 -0.07
C SER A 534 -15.88 -1.22 -0.94
N LEU A 535 -15.34 -0.82 -2.06
CA LEU A 535 -14.53 -1.65 -2.94
C LEU A 535 -13.06 -1.20 -2.91
N GLY A 536 -12.17 -1.96 -3.53
CA GLY A 536 -10.75 -1.65 -3.55
C GLY A 536 -10.40 -0.38 -4.31
N ASP A 537 -9.16 0.08 -4.13
CA ASP A 537 -8.65 1.26 -4.85
C ASP A 537 -8.62 1.06 -6.37
N ASP A 538 -8.44 -0.17 -6.81
CA ASP A 538 -8.49 -0.60 -8.21
C ASP A 538 -9.92 -0.65 -8.81
N PHE A 539 -10.94 -0.36 -7.99
CA PHE A 539 -12.32 -0.09 -8.41
C PHE A 539 -12.74 1.33 -8.02
N ASP A 540 -13.03 1.58 -6.73
CA ASP A 540 -13.57 2.87 -6.25
C ASP A 540 -12.61 4.04 -6.53
N GLY A 541 -11.33 3.89 -6.20
CA GLY A 541 -10.31 4.90 -6.48
C GLY A 541 -10.07 5.11 -7.98
N LEU A 542 -9.90 4.01 -8.72
CA LEU A 542 -9.65 4.03 -10.16
C LEU A 542 -10.76 4.72 -10.93
N LEU A 543 -12.03 4.35 -10.69
CA LEU A 543 -13.17 4.93 -11.40
C LEU A 543 -13.41 6.39 -11.00
N THR A 544 -13.10 6.76 -9.74
CA THR A 544 -13.15 8.15 -9.28
C THR A 544 -12.11 9.01 -9.99
N ARG A 545 -10.85 8.60 -9.98
CA ARG A 545 -9.74 9.33 -10.62
C ARG A 545 -9.94 9.51 -12.12
N SER A 546 -10.56 8.55 -12.77
CA SER A 546 -10.88 8.61 -14.21
C SER A 546 -12.19 9.33 -14.54
N GLY A 547 -12.92 9.87 -13.54
CA GLY A 547 -14.15 10.62 -13.77
C GLY A 547 -15.34 9.77 -14.25
N VAL A 548 -15.33 8.46 -13.98
CA VAL A 548 -16.40 7.55 -14.39
C VAL A 548 -17.62 7.63 -13.49
N LEU A 549 -17.42 7.91 -12.19
CA LEU A 549 -18.47 7.87 -11.18
C LEU A 549 -19.26 9.17 -11.13
N LYS A 550 -20.58 9.06 -11.27
CA LYS A 550 -21.57 10.11 -11.00
C LYS A 550 -22.22 9.97 -9.64
N CYS A 551 -22.52 8.72 -9.25
CA CYS A 551 -23.18 8.42 -7.98
C CYS A 551 -22.65 7.11 -7.40
N ARG A 552 -22.49 7.05 -6.08
CA ARG A 552 -22.01 5.89 -5.34
C ARG A 552 -22.91 5.59 -4.12
N MET A 553 -23.25 4.32 -3.92
CA MET A 553 -24.05 3.79 -2.81
C MET A 553 -23.56 2.40 -2.41
N PRO A 554 -23.81 1.93 -1.16
CA PRO A 554 -24.33 2.65 0.01
C PRO A 554 -23.24 3.18 0.92
N TYR A 555 -21.97 2.68 0.78
CA TYR A 555 -20.88 2.93 1.70
C TYR A 555 -19.54 3.01 0.98
N GLN A 556 -18.60 3.82 1.50
CA GLN A 556 -17.28 3.98 0.92
C GLN A 556 -16.20 4.26 1.99
N THR A 557 -14.94 3.88 1.69
CA THR A 557 -13.77 4.16 2.52
C THR A 557 -12.57 4.69 1.70
N ASN A 558 -12.69 4.74 0.37
CA ASN A 558 -11.59 5.16 -0.50
C ASN A 558 -11.32 6.67 -0.38
N ALA A 559 -10.04 7.05 -0.26
CA ALA A 559 -9.64 8.44 -0.03
C ALA A 559 -9.98 9.37 -1.20
N ASP A 560 -9.78 8.92 -2.45
CA ASP A 560 -10.08 9.72 -3.64
C ASP A 560 -11.58 9.91 -3.82
N LEU A 561 -12.35 8.84 -3.59
CA LEU A 561 -13.81 8.90 -3.64
C LEU A 561 -14.36 9.81 -2.54
N ARG A 562 -13.86 9.71 -1.31
CA ARG A 562 -14.20 10.59 -0.20
C ARG A 562 -13.93 12.05 -0.55
N LYS A 563 -12.78 12.34 -1.13
CA LYS A 563 -12.42 13.68 -1.59
C LYS A 563 -13.41 14.19 -2.66
N ALA A 564 -13.70 13.36 -3.67
CA ALA A 564 -14.64 13.72 -4.73
C ALA A 564 -16.06 13.96 -4.21
N ILE A 565 -16.50 13.21 -3.22
CA ILE A 565 -17.80 13.40 -2.54
C ILE A 565 -17.80 14.73 -1.78
N ASN A 566 -16.78 15.01 -0.97
CA ASN A 566 -16.68 16.27 -0.21
C ASN A 566 -16.55 17.50 -1.13
N GLU A 567 -15.99 17.34 -2.31
CA GLU A 567 -15.94 18.38 -3.36
C GLU A 567 -17.24 18.49 -4.19
N GLY A 568 -18.25 17.67 -3.93
CA GLY A 568 -19.50 17.66 -4.68
C GLY A 568 -19.41 17.11 -6.11
N LYS A 569 -18.30 16.44 -6.46
CA LYS A 569 -18.07 15.86 -7.79
C LYS A 569 -18.79 14.54 -8.00
N VAL A 570 -18.93 13.75 -6.94
CA VAL A 570 -19.63 12.47 -6.92
C VAL A 570 -20.78 12.55 -5.92
N LYS A 571 -21.98 12.24 -6.38
CA LYS A 571 -23.15 12.08 -5.49
C LYS A 571 -22.95 10.84 -4.64
N TYR A 572 -23.15 10.99 -3.33
CA TYR A 572 -23.09 9.88 -2.39
C TYR A 572 -24.41 9.78 -1.63
N VAL A 573 -24.88 8.55 -1.48
CA VAL A 573 -26.07 8.28 -0.65
C VAL A 573 -25.67 7.23 0.37
N ASP A 574 -25.50 7.69 1.60
CA ASP A 574 -25.26 6.86 2.77
C ASP A 574 -26.57 6.24 3.26
N MET A 575 -26.52 4.97 3.60
CA MET A 575 -27.70 4.27 4.10
C MET A 575 -27.32 2.97 4.84
N PRO A 576 -28.16 2.50 5.78
CA PRO A 576 -27.99 1.18 6.39
C PRO A 576 -27.88 0.08 5.33
N LEU A 577 -26.95 -0.83 5.52
CA LEU A 577 -26.61 -1.83 4.49
C LEU A 577 -27.76 -2.79 4.20
N SER A 578 -28.54 -3.15 5.21
CA SER A 578 -29.72 -4.01 5.05
C SER A 578 -30.79 -3.43 4.11
N LEU A 579 -30.85 -2.10 3.97
CA LEU A 579 -31.86 -1.43 3.15
C LEU A 579 -31.53 -1.44 1.66
N MET A 580 -30.26 -1.51 1.28
CA MET A 580 -29.83 -1.41 -0.12
C MET A 580 -30.48 -2.47 -1.02
N PRO A 581 -30.38 -3.79 -0.74
CA PRO A 581 -31.03 -4.83 -1.55
C PRO A 581 -32.56 -4.67 -1.58
N LYS A 582 -33.15 -4.37 -0.41
CA LYS A 582 -34.58 -4.16 -0.28
C LYS A 582 -35.07 -3.02 -1.17
N TRP A 583 -34.39 -1.88 -1.19
CA TRP A 583 -34.80 -0.72 -1.98
C TRP A 583 -34.61 -0.96 -3.49
N VAL A 584 -33.57 -1.72 -3.87
CA VAL A 584 -33.40 -2.15 -5.27
C VAL A 584 -34.59 -2.99 -5.72
N ARG A 585 -34.93 -4.04 -4.97
CA ARG A 585 -36.07 -4.92 -5.29
C ARG A 585 -37.45 -4.21 -5.26
N SER A 586 -37.61 -3.25 -4.36
CA SER A 586 -38.83 -2.46 -4.25
C SER A 586 -38.97 -1.35 -5.28
N GLY A 587 -37.94 -1.12 -6.12
CA GLY A 587 -37.97 -0.08 -7.14
C GLY A 587 -37.84 1.35 -6.62
N TYR A 588 -37.35 1.56 -5.38
CA TYR A 588 -37.09 2.88 -4.81
C TYR A 588 -35.81 3.53 -5.36
N LEU A 589 -34.94 2.70 -5.91
CA LEU A 589 -33.69 3.13 -6.57
C LEU A 589 -33.78 2.92 -8.09
N ASN A 590 -32.86 3.54 -8.84
CA ASN A 590 -32.81 3.34 -10.29
C ASN A 590 -32.65 1.86 -10.64
N PRO A 591 -33.32 1.38 -11.70
CA PRO A 591 -33.16 0.01 -12.16
C PRO A 591 -31.70 -0.27 -12.53
N ILE A 592 -31.24 -1.49 -12.24
CA ILE A 592 -29.88 -1.94 -12.59
C ILE A 592 -29.85 -2.33 -14.07
N ASP A 593 -29.00 -1.66 -14.86
CA ASP A 593 -28.80 -1.99 -16.26
C ASP A 593 -27.86 -3.18 -16.41
N VAL A 594 -26.77 -3.19 -15.65
CA VAL A 594 -25.78 -4.27 -15.70
C VAL A 594 -25.38 -4.69 -14.28
N ALA A 595 -25.48 -5.98 -13.99
CA ALA A 595 -24.81 -6.57 -12.82
C ALA A 595 -23.40 -7.00 -13.24
N LEU A 596 -22.39 -6.50 -12.53
CA LEU A 596 -20.99 -6.82 -12.74
C LEU A 596 -20.50 -7.61 -11.52
N ILE A 597 -20.30 -8.93 -11.70
CA ILE A 597 -20.16 -9.88 -10.60
C ILE A 597 -18.85 -10.65 -10.69
N GLU A 598 -18.03 -10.57 -9.64
CA GLU A 598 -16.90 -11.48 -9.49
C GLU A 598 -17.37 -12.87 -9.03
N ALA A 599 -16.82 -13.92 -9.62
CA ALA A 599 -17.19 -15.30 -9.33
C ALA A 599 -15.97 -16.21 -9.30
N SER A 600 -16.04 -17.31 -8.56
CA SER A 600 -15.06 -18.40 -8.61
C SER A 600 -15.34 -19.36 -9.78
N SER A 601 -16.61 -19.58 -10.12
CA SER A 601 -17.05 -20.46 -11.21
C SER A 601 -18.52 -20.23 -11.57
N ILE A 602 -18.96 -20.83 -12.66
CA ILE A 602 -20.37 -20.93 -13.07
C ILE A 602 -20.70 -22.42 -13.17
N ASP A 603 -21.80 -22.84 -12.55
CA ASP A 603 -22.22 -24.25 -12.54
C ASP A 603 -22.92 -24.68 -13.82
N GLU A 604 -23.36 -25.96 -13.86
CA GLU A 604 -24.01 -26.58 -15.02
C GLU A 604 -25.35 -25.96 -15.41
N ASN A 605 -25.99 -25.26 -14.47
CA ASN A 605 -27.28 -24.60 -14.64
C ASN A 605 -27.12 -23.10 -14.95
N GLY A 606 -25.88 -22.59 -15.01
CA GLY A 606 -25.62 -21.16 -15.21
C GLY A 606 -25.63 -20.34 -13.92
N ASN A 607 -25.75 -20.97 -12.77
CA ASN A 607 -25.68 -20.26 -11.50
C ASN A 607 -24.24 -19.82 -11.18
N ILE A 608 -24.13 -18.69 -10.51
CA ILE A 608 -22.86 -18.03 -10.22
C ILE A 608 -22.37 -18.41 -8.82
N ILE A 609 -21.15 -18.91 -8.70
CA ILE A 609 -20.52 -19.21 -7.41
C ILE A 609 -19.69 -18.01 -7.00
N PRO A 610 -20.07 -17.28 -5.92
CA PRO A 610 -19.29 -16.11 -5.47
C PRO A 610 -17.87 -16.45 -5.05
N THR A 611 -17.03 -15.45 -4.87
CA THR A 611 -15.69 -15.59 -4.30
C THR A 611 -15.71 -15.35 -2.79
N THR A 612 -14.94 -14.40 -2.30
CA THR A 612 -14.73 -14.08 -0.87
C THR A 612 -15.81 -13.19 -0.28
N SER A 613 -16.78 -12.74 -1.08
CA SER A 613 -17.93 -11.98 -0.58
C SER A 613 -19.20 -12.27 -1.36
N VAL A 614 -20.33 -11.99 -0.72
CA VAL A 614 -21.68 -12.02 -1.32
C VAL A 614 -22.21 -10.60 -1.51
N GLY A 615 -22.16 -9.77 -0.47
CA GLY A 615 -22.75 -8.43 -0.51
C GLY A 615 -24.21 -8.46 -0.92
N ALA A 616 -24.59 -7.69 -1.94
CA ALA A 616 -25.93 -7.66 -2.53
C ALA A 616 -25.98 -8.33 -3.93
N SER A 617 -25.02 -9.19 -4.24
CA SER A 617 -24.82 -9.74 -5.58
C SER A 617 -26.03 -10.51 -6.09
N GLU A 618 -26.71 -11.28 -5.24
CA GLU A 618 -27.91 -12.03 -5.60
C GLU A 618 -29.06 -11.10 -6.03
N THR A 619 -29.25 -10.01 -5.32
CA THR A 619 -30.26 -8.99 -5.66
C THR A 619 -29.92 -8.29 -6.97
N TYR A 620 -28.62 -7.96 -7.17
CA TYR A 620 -28.19 -7.28 -8.40
C TYR A 620 -28.34 -8.17 -9.62
N VAL A 621 -27.98 -9.46 -9.54
CA VAL A 621 -28.20 -10.45 -10.60
C VAL A 621 -29.68 -10.61 -10.91
N ALA A 622 -30.52 -10.74 -9.87
CA ALA A 622 -31.97 -10.90 -10.04
C ALA A 622 -32.61 -9.69 -10.74
N CYS A 623 -32.21 -8.46 -10.35
CA CYS A 623 -32.83 -7.21 -10.83
C CYS A 623 -32.20 -6.63 -12.09
N ALA A 624 -31.01 -7.04 -12.48
CA ALA A 624 -30.31 -6.50 -13.65
C ALA A 624 -30.92 -6.96 -14.98
N LYS A 625 -30.81 -6.10 -16.00
CA LYS A 625 -31.15 -6.43 -17.39
C LYS A 625 -30.08 -7.33 -18.04
N LYS A 626 -28.82 -7.10 -17.72
CA LYS A 626 -27.65 -7.83 -18.23
C LYS A 626 -26.73 -8.21 -17.09
N VAL A 627 -26.00 -9.29 -17.23
CA VAL A 627 -24.99 -9.75 -16.27
C VAL A 627 -23.65 -9.92 -16.97
N ILE A 628 -22.60 -9.35 -16.39
CA ILE A 628 -21.20 -9.59 -16.75
C ILE A 628 -20.58 -10.34 -15.58
N VAL A 629 -19.99 -11.49 -15.83
CA VAL A 629 -19.31 -12.29 -14.80
C VAL A 629 -17.81 -12.21 -15.00
N GLU A 630 -17.08 -11.77 -13.97
CA GLU A 630 -15.63 -11.80 -13.93
C GLU A 630 -15.19 -13.01 -13.10
N ILE A 631 -14.74 -14.10 -13.76
CA ILE A 631 -14.27 -15.30 -13.07
C ILE A 631 -12.83 -15.06 -12.61
N ASN A 632 -12.64 -15.06 -11.29
CA ASN A 632 -11.34 -14.84 -10.68
C ASN A 632 -10.66 -16.16 -10.30
N THR A 633 -9.60 -16.50 -11.01
CA THR A 633 -8.85 -17.74 -10.80
C THR A 633 -7.86 -17.67 -9.63
N SER A 634 -7.61 -16.48 -9.07
CA SER A 634 -6.84 -16.33 -7.83
C SER A 634 -7.57 -16.93 -6.61
N VAL A 635 -8.90 -17.10 -6.71
CA VAL A 635 -9.73 -17.78 -5.70
C VAL A 635 -9.98 -19.22 -6.14
N PRO A 636 -9.68 -20.22 -5.32
CA PRO A 636 -9.84 -21.63 -5.68
C PRO A 636 -11.32 -22.03 -5.80
N GLU A 637 -11.62 -22.96 -6.71
CA GLU A 637 -13.01 -23.40 -6.97
C GLU A 637 -13.66 -24.10 -5.75
N ASN A 638 -12.85 -24.70 -4.86
CA ASN A 638 -13.31 -25.35 -3.63
C ASN A 638 -13.84 -24.37 -2.57
N ILE A 639 -13.81 -23.05 -2.81
CA ILE A 639 -14.53 -22.06 -1.99
C ILE A 639 -16.04 -22.29 -2.04
N ARG A 640 -16.52 -22.95 -3.07
CA ARG A 640 -17.93 -23.40 -3.13
C ARG A 640 -18.29 -24.20 -1.88
N GLY A 641 -19.40 -23.84 -1.27
CA GLY A 641 -19.92 -24.47 -0.05
C GLY A 641 -19.80 -23.64 1.22
N ILE A 642 -19.04 -22.52 1.22
CA ILE A 642 -19.12 -21.56 2.33
C ILE A 642 -20.33 -20.63 2.21
N HIS A 643 -20.91 -20.51 1.03
CA HIS A 643 -22.02 -19.61 0.73
C HIS A 643 -23.38 -20.16 1.13
N ASP A 644 -24.27 -19.29 1.52
CA ASP A 644 -25.67 -19.56 1.87
C ASP A 644 -26.55 -18.41 1.38
N ILE A 645 -26.90 -18.47 0.09
CA ILE A 645 -27.62 -17.40 -0.60
C ILE A 645 -29.13 -17.56 -0.37
N TYR A 646 -29.70 -16.68 0.42
CA TYR A 646 -31.12 -16.58 0.72
C TYR A 646 -31.63 -15.18 0.42
N SER A 647 -32.66 -15.06 -0.40
CA SER A 647 -33.30 -13.78 -0.71
C SER A 647 -34.72 -13.78 -0.11
N PRO A 648 -35.03 -12.86 0.80
CA PRO A 648 -36.38 -12.71 1.32
C PRO A 648 -37.36 -12.29 0.22
N GLU A 649 -38.60 -12.83 0.28
CA GLU A 649 -39.68 -12.36 -0.58
C GLU A 649 -40.03 -10.91 -0.26
N PRO A 650 -40.36 -10.08 -1.26
CA PRO A 650 -40.76 -8.70 -1.02
C PRO A 650 -42.11 -8.61 -0.31
N ALA A 651 -42.28 -7.52 0.42
CA ALA A 651 -43.58 -7.24 1.05
C ALA A 651 -44.71 -7.20 -0.01
N PRO A 652 -45.94 -7.68 0.31
CA PRO A 652 -46.40 -8.14 1.63
C PRO A 652 -46.12 -9.62 1.95
N ASN A 653 -45.43 -10.34 1.09
CA ASN A 653 -45.24 -11.79 1.21
C ASN A 653 -44.01 -12.19 2.04
N THR A 654 -43.31 -11.22 2.62
CA THR A 654 -42.12 -11.44 3.44
C THR A 654 -42.40 -12.43 4.57
N GLN A 655 -41.63 -13.50 4.63
CA GLN A 655 -41.66 -14.49 5.70
C GLN A 655 -40.52 -14.28 6.68
N PRO A 656 -40.68 -14.74 7.95
CA PRO A 656 -39.54 -14.74 8.89
C PRO A 656 -38.33 -15.49 8.32
N ILE A 657 -37.15 -14.89 8.42
CA ILE A 657 -35.93 -15.54 7.99
C ILE A 657 -35.65 -16.73 8.93
N PRO A 658 -35.52 -17.98 8.43
CA PRO A 658 -35.51 -19.17 9.30
C PRO A 658 -34.12 -19.46 9.92
N ILE A 659 -33.39 -18.43 10.32
CA ILE A 659 -32.10 -18.52 11.02
C ILE A 659 -32.36 -18.43 12.52
N THR A 660 -32.00 -19.47 13.28
CA THR A 660 -32.14 -19.56 14.73
C THR A 660 -30.78 -19.65 15.45
N LYS A 661 -29.73 -19.99 14.72
CA LYS A 661 -28.34 -20.03 15.19
C LYS A 661 -27.38 -19.67 14.04
N VAL A 662 -26.20 -19.25 14.39
CA VAL A 662 -25.19 -18.75 13.45
C VAL A 662 -24.86 -19.72 12.32
N SER A 663 -24.82 -21.03 12.62
CA SER A 663 -24.47 -22.09 11.66
C SER A 663 -25.59 -22.51 10.72
N ASP A 664 -26.84 -22.04 10.91
CA ASP A 664 -27.97 -22.45 10.05
C ASP A 664 -27.70 -22.08 8.60
N ARG A 665 -27.99 -22.98 7.67
CA ARG A 665 -27.97 -22.74 6.22
C ARG A 665 -29.38 -22.87 5.67
N VAL A 666 -29.86 -21.80 5.07
CA VAL A 666 -31.29 -21.65 4.69
C VAL A 666 -31.48 -21.34 3.21
N GLY A 667 -30.41 -21.08 2.50
CA GLY A 667 -30.41 -20.76 1.07
C GLY A 667 -29.62 -21.77 0.22
N THR A 668 -29.07 -21.31 -0.88
CA THR A 668 -28.30 -22.10 -1.83
C THR A 668 -26.81 -21.75 -1.78
N PRO A 669 -25.89 -22.65 -2.15
CA PRO A 669 -24.46 -22.37 -2.22
C PRO A 669 -24.04 -21.60 -3.49
N TYR A 670 -24.97 -20.96 -4.16
CA TYR A 670 -24.78 -20.22 -5.40
C TYR A 670 -25.81 -19.09 -5.55
N ILE A 671 -25.51 -18.12 -6.40
CA ILE A 671 -26.43 -17.06 -6.82
C ILE A 671 -27.22 -17.61 -8.02
N PRO A 672 -28.55 -17.76 -7.93
CA PRO A 672 -29.39 -18.12 -9.07
C PRO A 672 -29.26 -17.05 -10.17
N CYS A 673 -29.00 -17.48 -11.40
CA CYS A 673 -28.87 -16.59 -12.54
C CYS A 673 -29.55 -17.20 -13.77
N ASP A 674 -30.37 -16.39 -14.45
CA ASP A 674 -30.85 -16.72 -15.78
C ASP A 674 -29.65 -16.64 -16.77
N PRO A 675 -29.22 -17.75 -17.39
CA PRO A 675 -28.07 -17.76 -18.28
C PRO A 675 -28.19 -16.81 -19.48
N ASP A 676 -29.41 -16.49 -19.90
CA ASP A 676 -29.65 -15.58 -21.03
C ASP A 676 -29.30 -14.12 -20.68
N LYS A 677 -29.34 -13.75 -19.41
CA LYS A 677 -28.86 -12.45 -18.94
C LYS A 677 -27.34 -12.29 -19.02
N ILE A 678 -26.56 -13.39 -19.01
CA ILE A 678 -25.10 -13.34 -19.06
C ILE A 678 -24.66 -12.93 -20.48
N VAL A 679 -24.16 -11.71 -20.63
CA VAL A 679 -23.73 -11.14 -21.91
C VAL A 679 -22.22 -11.26 -22.14
N ALA A 680 -21.44 -11.35 -21.06
CA ALA A 680 -19.99 -11.53 -21.15
C ALA A 680 -19.46 -12.27 -19.92
N ILE A 681 -18.42 -13.07 -20.13
CA ILE A 681 -17.61 -13.71 -19.08
C ILE A 681 -16.16 -13.30 -19.29
N VAL A 682 -15.56 -12.73 -18.27
CA VAL A 682 -14.19 -12.19 -18.31
C VAL A 682 -13.31 -13.00 -17.36
N HIS A 683 -12.11 -13.33 -17.80
CA HIS A 683 -11.10 -13.93 -16.92
C HIS A 683 -10.39 -12.89 -16.07
N SER A 684 -10.28 -13.15 -14.78
CA SER A 684 -9.42 -12.41 -13.83
C SER A 684 -8.57 -13.37 -13.02
N ASP A 685 -7.39 -12.93 -12.66
CA ASP A 685 -6.41 -13.61 -11.81
C ASP A 685 -5.91 -12.68 -10.70
N ILE A 686 -6.57 -11.55 -10.52
CA ILE A 686 -6.16 -10.49 -9.58
C ILE A 686 -6.77 -10.77 -8.21
N PRO A 687 -5.96 -10.99 -7.17
CA PRO A 687 -6.46 -11.17 -5.81
C PRO A 687 -7.08 -9.88 -5.25
N ASP A 688 -7.88 -10.01 -4.21
CA ASP A 688 -8.39 -8.87 -3.47
C ASP A 688 -7.26 -8.10 -2.79
N CYS A 689 -7.39 -6.76 -2.71
CA CYS A 689 -6.36 -5.91 -2.11
C CYS A 689 -6.22 -6.12 -0.59
N GLY A 690 -7.28 -6.58 0.07
CA GLY A 690 -7.27 -6.85 1.51
C GLY A 690 -7.07 -5.62 2.40
N ILE A 691 -6.95 -5.87 3.70
CA ILE A 691 -6.66 -4.85 4.71
C ILE A 691 -5.22 -5.02 5.16
N ALA A 692 -4.44 -3.94 5.18
CA ALA A 692 -3.08 -3.98 5.69
C ALA A 692 -3.06 -4.28 7.20
N ASP A 693 -2.06 -5.03 7.67
CA ASP A 693 -1.81 -5.21 9.10
C ASP A 693 -1.56 -3.85 9.74
N ALA A 694 -2.35 -3.51 10.75
CA ALA A 694 -2.09 -2.34 11.57
C ALA A 694 -1.02 -2.69 12.63
N PRO A 695 -0.06 -1.79 12.91
CA PRO A 695 0.87 -1.99 14.03
C PRO A 695 0.10 -2.05 15.35
N GLY A 696 0.62 -2.82 16.31
CA GLY A 696 0.08 -2.87 17.67
C GLY A 696 0.05 -1.46 18.30
N ASP A 697 -0.99 -1.20 19.08
CA ASP A 697 -1.22 0.09 19.75
C ASP A 697 -1.67 -0.21 21.19
N GLU A 698 -0.94 0.30 22.17
CA GLU A 698 -1.21 0.05 23.59
C GLU A 698 -2.62 0.48 24.00
N ASP A 699 -3.15 1.57 23.43
CA ASP A 699 -4.51 2.00 23.68
C ASP A 699 -5.55 0.96 23.19
N PHE A 700 -5.29 0.30 22.07
CA PHE A 700 -6.18 -0.75 21.56
C PHE A 700 -6.16 -2.00 22.43
N ASP A 701 -5.01 -2.35 22.99
CA ASP A 701 -4.88 -3.43 23.96
C ASP A 701 -5.66 -3.13 25.24
N LEU A 702 -5.53 -1.91 25.78
CA LEU A 702 -6.29 -1.46 26.95
C LEU A 702 -7.80 -1.43 26.70
N MET A 703 -8.24 -0.94 25.54
CA MET A 703 -9.67 -0.98 25.16
C MET A 703 -10.20 -2.42 25.10
N SER A 704 -9.39 -3.33 24.56
CA SER A 704 -9.74 -4.74 24.50
C SER A 704 -9.84 -5.35 25.92
N GLU A 705 -8.90 -5.08 26.79
CA GLU A 705 -8.90 -5.53 28.19
C GLU A 705 -10.12 -4.99 28.93
N ASN A 706 -10.41 -3.71 28.82
CA ASN A 706 -11.58 -3.07 29.42
C ASN A 706 -12.88 -3.72 28.97
N LEU A 707 -13.00 -3.99 27.66
CA LEU A 707 -14.20 -4.64 27.12
C LEU A 707 -14.34 -6.08 27.62
N ILE A 708 -13.26 -6.86 27.59
CA ILE A 708 -13.31 -8.27 28.04
C ILE A 708 -13.69 -8.34 29.51
N HIS A 709 -13.07 -7.50 30.35
CA HIS A 709 -13.41 -7.41 31.76
C HIS A 709 -14.87 -7.04 32.01
N PHE A 710 -15.39 -6.09 31.24
CA PHE A 710 -16.81 -5.74 31.28
C PHE A 710 -17.71 -6.94 30.93
N LEU A 711 -17.40 -7.70 29.87
CA LEU A 711 -18.18 -8.88 29.50
C LEU A 711 -18.11 -9.98 30.55
N GLU A 712 -16.96 -10.18 31.19
CA GLU A 712 -16.80 -11.11 32.31
C GLU A 712 -17.68 -10.71 33.49
N GLN A 713 -17.72 -9.43 33.85
CA GLN A 713 -18.60 -8.91 34.90
C GLN A 713 -20.08 -9.07 34.54
N GLU A 714 -20.47 -8.91 33.29
CA GLU A 714 -21.86 -9.14 32.84
C GLU A 714 -22.28 -10.62 32.98
N VAL A 715 -21.34 -11.54 32.71
CA VAL A 715 -21.57 -12.98 32.89
C VAL A 715 -21.64 -13.33 34.38
N GLU A 716 -20.72 -12.81 35.20
CA GLU A 716 -20.74 -13.04 36.65
C GLU A 716 -22.01 -12.52 37.30
N ALA A 717 -22.53 -11.39 36.80
CA ALA A 717 -23.79 -10.80 37.28
C ALA A 717 -25.04 -11.52 36.74
N GLY A 718 -24.87 -12.52 35.88
CA GLY A 718 -25.98 -13.24 35.28
C GLY A 718 -26.78 -12.46 34.22
N ARG A 719 -26.25 -11.34 33.73
CA ARG A 719 -26.87 -10.52 32.67
C ARG A 719 -26.50 -11.01 31.26
N LEU A 720 -25.38 -11.69 31.11
CA LEU A 720 -25.04 -12.42 29.90
C LEU A 720 -24.89 -13.92 30.22
N CYS A 721 -25.22 -14.75 29.25
CA CYS A 721 -24.99 -16.20 29.35
C CYS A 721 -23.54 -16.55 29.00
N ASN A 722 -23.10 -17.72 29.43
CA ASN A 722 -21.88 -18.36 29.00
C ASN A 722 -22.20 -19.77 28.45
N PRO A 723 -21.92 -20.08 27.17
CA PRO A 723 -21.21 -19.23 26.20
C PRO A 723 -21.96 -17.94 25.86
N LEU A 724 -21.17 -16.93 25.44
CA LEU A 724 -21.72 -15.63 25.07
C LEU A 724 -22.69 -15.71 23.88
N PRO A 725 -23.67 -14.81 23.79
CA PRO A 725 -24.42 -14.59 22.55
C PRO A 725 -23.47 -14.29 21.38
N PRO A 726 -23.94 -14.47 20.12
CA PRO A 726 -23.09 -14.20 18.97
C PRO A 726 -22.49 -12.80 19.00
N LEU A 727 -21.21 -12.67 18.64
CA LEU A 727 -20.48 -11.42 18.62
C LEU A 727 -20.49 -10.83 17.19
N GLN A 728 -20.66 -9.52 17.09
CA GLN A 728 -20.34 -8.75 15.90
C GLN A 728 -19.21 -7.80 16.23
N ALA A 729 -18.20 -7.74 15.38
CA ALA A 729 -17.15 -6.75 15.46
C ALA A 729 -17.08 -5.97 14.14
N GLY A 730 -16.91 -4.66 14.24
CA GLY A 730 -16.67 -3.78 13.10
C GLY A 730 -15.35 -4.11 12.39
N ILE A 731 -14.94 -3.25 11.47
CA ILE A 731 -13.70 -3.43 10.68
C ILE A 731 -12.61 -2.53 11.23
N GLY A 732 -11.35 -2.98 11.15
CA GLY A 732 -10.18 -2.18 11.45
C GLY A 732 -9.38 -2.63 12.67
N ALA A 733 -8.38 -1.83 13.03
CA ALA A 733 -7.39 -2.17 14.05
C ALA A 733 -8.00 -2.42 15.44
N VAL A 734 -8.95 -1.58 15.85
CA VAL A 734 -9.63 -1.74 17.15
C VAL A 734 -10.38 -3.07 17.23
N SER A 735 -11.16 -3.39 16.19
CA SER A 735 -11.91 -4.65 16.14
C SER A 735 -10.99 -5.88 16.11
N ASN A 736 -9.87 -5.79 15.39
CA ASN A 736 -8.85 -6.83 15.39
C ASN A 736 -8.22 -7.00 16.78
N ALA A 737 -7.95 -5.92 17.51
CA ALA A 737 -7.41 -5.98 18.86
C ALA A 737 -8.39 -6.64 19.85
N VAL A 738 -9.68 -6.30 19.75
CA VAL A 738 -10.74 -6.92 20.55
C VAL A 738 -10.82 -8.43 20.31
N LEU A 739 -10.84 -8.85 19.04
CA LEU A 739 -10.87 -10.27 18.69
C LEU A 739 -9.59 -10.99 19.11
N ALA A 740 -8.43 -10.33 19.01
CA ALA A 740 -7.17 -10.87 19.50
C ALA A 740 -7.15 -11.02 21.04
N GLY A 741 -7.77 -10.10 21.76
CA GLY A 741 -7.97 -10.19 23.21
C GLY A 741 -8.86 -11.36 23.61
N LEU A 742 -9.94 -11.63 22.88
CA LEU A 742 -10.80 -12.80 23.10
C LEU A 742 -10.02 -14.12 23.00
N LYS A 743 -8.96 -14.19 22.20
CA LYS A 743 -8.07 -15.34 22.15
C LYS A 743 -7.39 -15.63 23.49
N LYS A 744 -7.12 -14.57 24.28
CA LYS A 744 -6.46 -14.68 25.62
C LYS A 744 -7.48 -14.82 26.75
N SER A 745 -8.76 -14.52 26.52
CA SER A 745 -9.84 -14.58 27.53
C SER A 745 -10.23 -16.00 27.89
N ASN A 746 -11.07 -16.12 28.91
CA ASN A 746 -11.64 -17.39 29.37
C ASN A 746 -12.90 -17.82 28.60
N PHE A 747 -13.32 -17.03 27.63
CA PHE A 747 -14.50 -17.36 26.82
C PHE A 747 -14.17 -18.48 25.82
N GLU A 748 -15.08 -19.46 25.76
CA GLU A 748 -15.02 -20.62 24.86
C GLU A 748 -16.36 -20.77 24.15
N HIS A 749 -16.39 -21.59 23.09
CA HIS A 749 -17.60 -21.85 22.31
C HIS A 749 -18.26 -20.58 21.75
N LEU A 750 -17.43 -19.62 21.34
CA LEU A 750 -17.89 -18.37 20.76
C LEU A 750 -18.58 -18.61 19.41
N THR A 751 -19.55 -17.80 19.10
CA THR A 751 -20.15 -17.73 17.77
C THR A 751 -20.11 -16.29 17.26
N ILE A 752 -19.96 -16.12 15.94
CA ILE A 752 -19.80 -14.80 15.32
C ILE A 752 -20.92 -14.60 14.30
N TYR A 753 -21.65 -13.51 14.45
CA TYR A 753 -22.60 -13.04 13.46
C TYR A 753 -22.30 -11.59 13.11
N SER A 754 -21.54 -11.40 12.01
CA SER A 754 -20.92 -10.13 11.67
C SER A 754 -21.05 -9.82 10.17
N GLU A 755 -20.57 -8.68 9.74
CA GLU A 755 -20.49 -8.29 8.33
C GLU A 755 -19.25 -8.87 7.65
N VAL A 756 -18.10 -8.78 8.30
CA VAL A 756 -16.81 -9.12 7.72
C VAL A 756 -16.02 -10.00 8.67
N MET A 757 -15.39 -11.03 8.12
CA MET A 757 -14.37 -11.82 8.80
C MET A 757 -12.99 -11.25 8.49
N GLN A 758 -12.21 -10.98 9.56
CA GLN A 758 -10.85 -10.45 9.51
C GLN A 758 -9.84 -11.49 10.04
N ASP A 759 -8.55 -11.16 9.97
CA ASP A 759 -7.44 -12.04 10.37
C ASP A 759 -7.61 -12.66 11.75
N SER A 760 -7.89 -11.83 12.77
CA SER A 760 -8.04 -12.27 14.16
C SER A 760 -9.21 -13.24 14.36
N LEU A 761 -10.28 -13.12 13.56
CA LEU A 761 -11.40 -14.04 13.64
C LEU A 761 -11.03 -15.44 13.11
N VAL A 762 -10.29 -15.49 12.00
CA VAL A 762 -9.82 -16.80 11.49
C VAL A 762 -8.85 -17.44 12.48
N ASP A 763 -8.01 -16.68 13.15
CA ASP A 763 -7.17 -17.18 14.24
C ASP A 763 -7.98 -17.79 15.38
N LEU A 764 -9.12 -17.17 15.75
CA LEU A 764 -10.05 -17.71 16.76
C LEU A 764 -10.73 -19.00 16.31
N ILE A 765 -11.06 -19.13 15.02
CA ILE A 765 -11.59 -20.38 14.45
C ILE A 765 -10.52 -21.48 14.45
N GLU A 766 -9.29 -21.16 14.05
CA GLU A 766 -8.18 -22.09 13.96
C GLU A 766 -7.73 -22.60 15.35
N CYS A 767 -7.75 -21.75 16.38
CA CYS A 767 -7.42 -22.16 17.74
C CYS A 767 -8.57 -22.87 18.49
N GLY A 768 -9.75 -23.00 17.86
CA GLY A 768 -10.88 -23.76 18.38
C GLY A 768 -11.82 -23.00 19.31
N LYS A 769 -11.62 -21.70 19.56
CA LYS A 769 -12.49 -20.87 20.41
C LYS A 769 -13.81 -20.48 19.76
N VAL A 770 -13.87 -20.49 18.41
CA VAL A 770 -15.08 -20.17 17.64
C VAL A 770 -15.63 -21.45 17.01
N ASP A 771 -16.89 -21.71 17.31
CA ASP A 771 -17.63 -22.88 16.81
C ASP A 771 -18.23 -22.62 15.42
N ALA A 772 -18.78 -21.43 15.21
CA ALA A 772 -19.37 -21.02 13.93
C ALA A 772 -19.24 -19.51 13.71
N ALA A 773 -19.06 -19.11 12.45
CA ALA A 773 -18.99 -17.73 12.02
C ALA A 773 -19.86 -17.51 10.79
N SER A 774 -20.69 -16.47 10.80
CA SER A 774 -21.53 -16.03 9.70
C SER A 774 -21.23 -14.59 9.35
N SER A 775 -20.99 -14.29 8.06
CA SER A 775 -20.77 -12.93 7.57
C SER A 775 -21.20 -12.78 6.11
N THR A 776 -20.97 -11.59 5.52
CA THR A 776 -21.17 -11.38 4.10
C THR A 776 -19.89 -11.33 3.30
N ALA A 777 -18.74 -11.12 3.98
CA ALA A 777 -17.42 -11.06 3.34
C ALA A 777 -16.32 -11.60 4.24
N ILE A 778 -15.23 -12.02 3.59
CA ILE A 778 -13.96 -12.38 4.22
C ILE A 778 -12.92 -11.39 3.69
N THR A 779 -12.42 -10.51 4.55
CA THR A 779 -11.44 -9.50 4.18
C THR A 779 -10.27 -9.57 5.14
N MET A 780 -9.13 -9.99 4.64
CA MET A 780 -7.94 -10.27 5.41
C MET A 780 -6.73 -9.55 4.83
N SER A 781 -5.64 -9.55 5.59
CA SER A 781 -4.33 -9.24 5.02
C SER A 781 -4.01 -10.21 3.89
N PRO A 782 -3.31 -9.78 2.84
CA PRO A 782 -3.00 -10.63 1.69
C PRO A 782 -2.33 -11.95 2.07
N LYS A 783 -1.47 -11.94 3.09
CA LYS A 783 -0.82 -13.14 3.60
C LYS A 783 -1.84 -14.11 4.22
N LYS A 784 -2.69 -13.61 5.11
CA LYS A 784 -3.69 -14.45 5.80
C LYS A 784 -4.74 -14.99 4.83
N MET A 785 -5.13 -14.19 3.83
CA MET A 785 -6.05 -14.63 2.77
C MET A 785 -5.48 -15.83 2.00
N ARG A 786 -4.21 -15.78 1.60
CA ARG A 786 -3.56 -16.91 0.91
C ARG A 786 -3.52 -18.18 1.78
N GLU A 787 -3.25 -18.04 3.08
CA GLU A 787 -3.27 -19.16 4.03
C GLU A 787 -4.68 -19.74 4.19
N PHE A 788 -5.66 -18.87 4.33
CA PHE A 788 -7.08 -19.24 4.41
C PHE A 788 -7.56 -20.02 3.17
N LEU A 789 -7.28 -19.49 1.96
CA LEU A 789 -7.71 -20.12 0.72
C LEU A 789 -7.09 -21.52 0.52
N LYS A 790 -5.87 -21.76 1.03
CA LYS A 790 -5.26 -23.10 1.04
C LYS A 790 -5.95 -24.08 2.00
N LYS A 791 -6.59 -23.58 3.06
CA LYS A 791 -7.21 -24.35 4.13
C LYS A 791 -8.75 -24.31 4.08
N VAL A 792 -9.34 -23.70 3.08
CA VAL A 792 -10.80 -23.46 3.02
C VAL A 792 -11.61 -24.75 3.23
N ASP A 793 -11.16 -25.88 2.71
CA ASP A 793 -11.84 -27.17 2.89
C ASP A 793 -11.94 -27.60 4.36
N THR A 794 -11.00 -27.22 5.21
CA THR A 794 -11.01 -27.54 6.64
C THR A 794 -11.80 -26.54 7.48
N LEU A 795 -12.07 -25.37 6.95
CA LEU A 795 -12.72 -24.26 7.66
C LEU A 795 -14.18 -24.03 7.21
N LYS A 796 -14.54 -24.48 6.00
CA LYS A 796 -15.84 -24.16 5.37
C LYS A 796 -17.07 -24.62 6.17
N ASP A 797 -16.96 -25.68 6.97
CA ASP A 797 -18.08 -26.15 7.81
C ASP A 797 -18.38 -25.20 8.98
N LYS A 798 -17.41 -24.39 9.37
CA LYS A 798 -17.54 -23.40 10.44
C LYS A 798 -17.90 -22.00 9.91
N ILE A 799 -17.84 -21.78 8.60
CA ILE A 799 -17.98 -20.48 7.97
C ILE A 799 -19.22 -20.45 7.06
N VAL A 800 -20.02 -19.39 7.19
CA VAL A 800 -21.19 -19.17 6.33
C VAL A 800 -21.14 -17.75 5.77
N LEU A 801 -21.05 -17.62 4.43
CA LEU A 801 -21.18 -16.34 3.74
C LEU A 801 -22.58 -16.12 3.22
N ARG A 802 -23.23 -15.04 3.64
CA ARG A 802 -24.62 -14.71 3.36
C ARG A 802 -24.75 -13.40 2.57
N PRO A 803 -25.88 -13.17 1.88
CA PRO A 803 -26.23 -11.82 1.43
C PRO A 803 -26.21 -10.81 2.59
N MET A 804 -25.79 -9.58 2.29
CA MET A 804 -25.71 -8.53 3.33
C MET A 804 -27.06 -8.21 3.96
N GLU A 805 -28.16 -8.38 3.23
CA GLU A 805 -29.50 -8.23 3.80
C GLU A 805 -29.78 -9.24 4.91
N ILE A 806 -29.14 -10.40 4.87
CA ILE A 806 -29.27 -11.44 5.89
C ILE A 806 -28.27 -11.20 7.02
N SER A 807 -26.99 -10.96 6.71
CA SER A 807 -25.99 -10.69 7.75
C SER A 807 -26.30 -9.43 8.57
N ASN A 808 -26.93 -8.45 7.94
CA ASN A 808 -27.34 -7.19 8.56
C ASN A 808 -28.86 -7.14 8.89
N SER A 809 -29.55 -8.30 8.85
CA SER A 809 -30.98 -8.33 9.10
C SER A 809 -31.34 -7.91 10.52
N PRO A 810 -32.11 -6.82 10.72
CA PRO A 810 -32.58 -6.41 12.05
C PRO A 810 -33.35 -7.54 12.78
N GLU A 811 -34.09 -8.35 12.05
CA GLU A 811 -34.86 -9.48 12.58
C GLU A 811 -33.93 -10.57 13.15
N VAL A 812 -32.90 -10.96 12.39
CA VAL A 812 -32.00 -12.04 12.79
C VAL A 812 -31.06 -11.57 13.91
N ILE A 813 -30.53 -10.35 13.80
CA ILE A 813 -29.67 -9.74 14.84
C ILE A 813 -30.40 -9.74 16.19
N ARG A 814 -31.66 -9.30 16.20
CA ARG A 814 -32.48 -9.26 17.41
C ARG A 814 -32.81 -10.65 17.96
N ARG A 815 -33.15 -11.60 17.09
CA ARG A 815 -33.47 -12.99 17.49
C ARG A 815 -32.27 -13.67 18.10
N LEU A 816 -31.08 -13.47 17.53
CA LEU A 816 -29.81 -14.03 18.02
C LEU A 816 -29.29 -13.30 19.26
N SER A 817 -29.89 -12.17 19.63
CA SER A 817 -29.41 -11.31 20.73
C SER A 817 -27.93 -10.94 20.60
N VAL A 818 -27.48 -10.56 19.40
CA VAL A 818 -26.07 -10.28 19.08
C VAL A 818 -25.50 -9.24 20.04
N ILE A 819 -24.26 -9.42 20.47
CA ILE A 819 -23.43 -8.39 21.11
C ILE A 819 -22.70 -7.65 20.00
N SER A 820 -23.07 -6.38 19.76
CA SER A 820 -22.46 -5.58 18.71
C SER A 820 -21.35 -4.67 19.25
N ILE A 821 -20.22 -4.66 18.55
CA ILE A 821 -19.02 -3.88 18.90
C ILE A 821 -18.61 -3.06 17.67
N ASN A 822 -18.88 -1.74 17.72
CA ASN A 822 -18.63 -0.85 16.61
C ASN A 822 -17.71 0.30 17.00
N THR A 823 -16.99 0.86 16.04
CA THR A 823 -16.10 2.01 16.27
C THR A 823 -16.79 3.31 15.88
N VAL A 824 -16.41 4.39 16.56
CA VAL A 824 -16.91 5.74 16.31
C VAL A 824 -15.79 6.76 16.22
N ILE A 825 -16.05 7.89 15.58
CA ILE A 825 -15.15 9.04 15.51
C ILE A 825 -15.21 9.82 16.84
N GLU A 826 -16.42 10.05 17.33
CA GLU A 826 -16.65 10.77 18.59
C GLU A 826 -17.94 10.28 19.29
N ALA A 827 -17.99 10.44 20.59
CA ALA A 827 -19.16 10.21 21.42
C ALA A 827 -19.42 11.44 22.31
N ASP A 828 -20.70 11.83 22.48
CA ASP A 828 -21.05 12.95 23.34
C ASP A 828 -21.44 12.53 24.76
N LEU A 829 -21.58 13.52 25.62
CA LEU A 829 -21.91 13.31 27.03
C LEU A 829 -23.33 12.74 27.25
N TYR A 830 -24.15 12.72 26.23
CA TYR A 830 -25.52 12.18 26.29
C TYR A 830 -25.61 10.75 25.79
N GLY A 831 -24.50 10.24 25.20
CA GLY A 831 -24.41 8.92 24.63
C GLY A 831 -24.82 8.87 23.15
N ASN A 832 -24.89 10.00 22.44
CA ASN A 832 -24.96 9.97 20.98
C ASN A 832 -23.58 9.75 20.40
N THR A 833 -23.50 9.08 19.24
CA THR A 833 -22.21 8.80 18.58
C THR A 833 -22.24 9.17 17.11
N ASN A 834 -21.06 9.57 16.61
CA ASN A 834 -20.78 9.95 15.24
C ASN A 834 -19.74 9.01 14.64
N SER A 835 -20.06 8.38 13.53
CA SER A 835 -19.17 7.48 12.76
C SER A 835 -18.85 8.02 11.38
N SER A 836 -19.52 9.08 10.91
CA SER A 836 -19.55 9.46 9.50
C SER A 836 -18.82 10.75 9.19
N TYR A 837 -18.88 11.76 10.04
CA TYR A 837 -18.39 13.11 9.74
C TYR A 837 -17.39 13.65 10.77
N VAL A 838 -16.45 14.45 10.29
CA VAL A 838 -15.59 15.30 11.12
C VAL A 838 -16.09 16.75 10.97
N ASP A 839 -16.10 17.51 12.08
CA ASP A 839 -16.60 18.90 12.12
C ASP A 839 -18.04 19.04 11.55
N GLY A 840 -18.85 18.01 11.66
CA GLY A 840 -20.25 17.98 11.23
C GLY A 840 -20.49 18.04 9.73
N SER A 841 -19.46 18.28 8.92
CA SER A 841 -19.60 18.53 7.48
C SER A 841 -18.65 17.72 6.59
N LEU A 842 -17.50 17.34 7.09
CA LEU A 842 -16.49 16.62 6.31
C LEU A 842 -16.75 15.11 6.41
N LEU A 843 -17.28 14.52 5.35
CA LEU A 843 -17.52 13.09 5.29
C LEU A 843 -16.20 12.31 5.42
N MET A 844 -16.17 11.34 6.32
CA MET A 844 -15.08 10.39 6.50
C MET A 844 -15.42 9.03 5.93
N ASN A 845 -16.54 8.47 6.30
CA ASN A 845 -16.93 7.10 5.90
C ASN A 845 -18.41 7.04 5.46
N GLY A 846 -19.26 6.66 6.36
CA GLY A 846 -20.69 6.42 6.27
C GLY A 846 -21.17 5.61 7.47
N VAL A 847 -22.48 5.44 7.62
CA VAL A 847 -23.07 4.69 8.73
C VAL A 847 -22.75 3.18 8.62
N GLY A 848 -22.60 2.65 7.41
CA GLY A 848 -22.36 1.23 7.18
C GLY A 848 -23.43 0.35 7.80
N GLY A 849 -23.02 -0.77 8.38
CA GLY A 849 -23.91 -1.70 9.07
C GLY A 849 -24.06 -1.41 10.56
N SER A 850 -23.31 -0.46 11.12
CA SER A 850 -23.40 -0.16 12.55
C SER A 850 -24.81 0.24 12.99
N GLY A 851 -25.58 0.90 12.10
CA GLY A 851 -26.98 1.23 12.34
C GLY A 851 -27.89 -0.01 12.46
N ASP A 852 -27.68 -1.00 11.59
CA ASP A 852 -28.44 -2.26 11.63
C ASP A 852 -28.18 -3.03 12.92
N PHE A 853 -26.91 -3.11 13.33
CA PHE A 853 -26.52 -3.83 14.55
C PHE A 853 -26.88 -3.07 15.82
N CYS A 854 -26.51 -1.80 15.94
CA CYS A 854 -26.72 -1.00 17.16
C CYS A 854 -28.18 -1.01 17.62
N GLN A 855 -29.12 -0.84 16.71
CA GLN A 855 -30.54 -0.76 17.06
C GLN A 855 -31.20 -2.11 17.41
N ASN A 856 -30.57 -3.21 17.01
CA ASN A 856 -31.15 -4.54 17.07
C ASN A 856 -30.38 -5.54 17.93
N SER A 857 -29.21 -5.19 18.40
CA SER A 857 -28.40 -6.03 19.29
C SER A 857 -29.02 -6.19 20.68
N GLY A 858 -28.72 -7.31 21.32
CA GLY A 858 -29.01 -7.51 22.74
C GLY A 858 -28.14 -6.59 23.62
N LEU A 859 -26.90 -6.39 23.21
CA LEU A 859 -25.97 -5.46 23.84
C LEU A 859 -25.23 -4.67 22.76
N SER A 860 -25.33 -3.33 22.79
CA SER A 860 -24.71 -2.42 21.84
C SER A 860 -23.56 -1.67 22.47
N ILE A 861 -22.35 -1.89 21.98
CA ILE A 861 -21.10 -1.36 22.49
C ILE A 861 -20.42 -0.52 21.41
N PHE A 862 -19.98 0.69 21.78
CA PHE A 862 -19.20 1.53 20.90
C PHE A 862 -17.82 1.76 21.49
N ILE A 863 -16.79 1.68 20.65
CA ILE A 863 -15.39 1.82 21.05
C ILE A 863 -14.73 2.97 20.27
N THR A 864 -13.99 3.80 21.00
CA THR A 864 -13.15 4.84 20.41
C THR A 864 -11.97 5.13 21.33
N LYS A 865 -10.87 5.65 20.79
CA LYS A 865 -9.85 6.28 21.67
C LYS A 865 -10.46 7.50 22.35
N SER A 866 -10.04 7.79 23.57
CA SER A 866 -10.48 9.01 24.25
C SER A 866 -9.95 10.28 23.59
N THR A 867 -8.85 10.17 22.80
CA THR A 867 -8.23 11.29 22.09
C THR A 867 -7.81 10.93 20.67
N ALA A 868 -7.69 11.95 19.82
CA ALA A 868 -7.13 11.90 18.48
C ALA A 868 -5.95 12.86 18.31
N LYS A 869 -5.25 12.78 17.17
CA LYS A 869 -4.12 13.64 16.78
C LYS A 869 -3.05 13.75 17.90
N ASN A 870 -2.60 12.58 18.39
CA ASN A 870 -1.59 12.49 19.47
C ASN A 870 -2.00 13.24 20.75
N GLY A 871 -3.24 13.04 21.21
CA GLY A 871 -3.74 13.61 22.46
C GLY A 871 -4.23 15.08 22.37
N LYS A 872 -4.21 15.68 21.18
CA LYS A 872 -4.59 17.09 20.99
C LYS A 872 -6.09 17.34 20.91
N ILE A 873 -6.88 16.34 20.53
CA ILE A 873 -8.32 16.47 20.33
C ILE A 873 -9.02 15.38 21.14
N SER A 874 -10.07 15.77 21.86
CA SER A 874 -10.94 14.84 22.58
C SER A 874 -11.91 14.14 21.62
N CYS A 875 -12.03 12.80 21.70
CA CYS A 875 -13.10 12.05 21.04
C CYS A 875 -14.36 11.93 21.91
N ILE A 876 -14.27 12.32 23.18
CA ILE A 876 -15.42 12.51 24.06
C ILE A 876 -15.74 14.00 24.08
N VAL A 877 -16.89 14.37 23.51
CA VAL A 877 -17.26 15.76 23.25
C VAL A 877 -18.53 16.17 23.99
N PRO A 878 -18.75 17.47 24.25
CA PRO A 878 -20.00 17.94 24.85
C PRO A 878 -21.25 17.54 24.08
N ILE A 879 -21.23 17.74 22.78
CA ILE A 879 -22.32 17.45 21.85
C ILE A 879 -21.66 16.96 20.55
N ALA A 880 -22.10 15.81 20.06
CA ALA A 880 -21.60 15.27 18.80
C ALA A 880 -21.92 16.20 17.62
N SER A 881 -20.94 16.43 16.75
CA SER A 881 -21.09 17.32 15.59
C SER A 881 -22.05 16.76 14.53
N HIS A 882 -22.21 15.45 14.49
CA HIS A 882 -23.18 14.70 13.71
C HIS A 882 -23.61 13.48 14.53
N VAL A 883 -24.85 13.01 14.35
CA VAL A 883 -25.39 11.87 15.11
C VAL A 883 -25.81 10.76 14.18
N ASP A 884 -25.04 9.68 14.15
CA ASP A 884 -25.41 8.44 13.45
C ASP A 884 -26.20 7.50 14.35
N HIS A 885 -25.81 7.42 15.65
CA HIS A 885 -26.49 6.58 16.63
C HIS A 885 -26.90 7.42 17.84
N THR A 886 -28.19 7.34 18.15
CA THR A 886 -28.73 8.14 19.23
C THR A 886 -28.48 7.52 20.60
N SER A 887 -28.51 8.33 21.64
CA SER A 887 -28.43 7.92 23.03
C SER A 887 -29.46 6.88 23.45
N LYS A 888 -30.46 6.60 22.61
CA LYS A 888 -31.50 5.61 22.89
C LYS A 888 -31.10 4.20 22.53
N THR A 889 -30.09 4.07 21.67
CA THR A 889 -29.59 2.79 21.14
C THR A 889 -28.19 2.48 21.59
N VAL A 890 -27.38 3.49 21.94
CA VAL A 890 -26.03 3.31 22.51
C VAL A 890 -26.16 2.89 23.97
N GLN A 891 -25.65 1.72 24.32
CA GLN A 891 -25.77 1.17 25.68
C GLN A 891 -24.46 1.26 26.45
N VAL A 892 -23.31 1.03 25.80
CA VAL A 892 -21.98 1.02 26.42
C VAL A 892 -20.99 1.76 25.54
N ILE A 893 -20.14 2.57 26.13
CA ILE A 893 -19.00 3.21 25.49
C ILE A 893 -17.72 2.71 26.16
N VAL A 894 -16.71 2.34 25.33
CA VAL A 894 -15.42 1.86 25.80
C VAL A 894 -14.30 2.73 25.21
N THR A 895 -13.38 3.14 26.06
CA THR A 895 -12.13 3.76 25.65
C THR A 895 -10.95 3.08 26.36
N GLU A 896 -9.73 3.47 26.08
CA GLU A 896 -8.55 3.03 26.84
C GLU A 896 -8.57 3.51 28.30
N GLN A 897 -9.42 4.49 28.62
CA GLN A 897 -9.60 5.00 29.99
C GLN A 897 -10.52 4.12 30.83
N GLY A 898 -11.44 3.37 30.20
CA GLY A 898 -12.40 2.51 30.89
C GLY A 898 -13.70 2.31 30.12
N VAL A 899 -14.75 1.93 30.86
CA VAL A 899 -16.09 1.57 30.33
C VAL A 899 -17.18 2.43 30.97
N ALA A 900 -18.02 3.05 30.16
CA ALA A 900 -19.24 3.71 30.58
C ALA A 900 -20.45 2.86 30.20
N ASP A 901 -21.06 2.19 31.17
CA ASP A 901 -22.34 1.51 31.03
C ASP A 901 -23.48 2.54 31.25
N LEU A 902 -24.20 2.82 30.18
CA LEU A 902 -25.21 3.87 30.13
C LEU A 902 -26.65 3.35 30.40
N ARG A 903 -26.79 2.06 30.63
CA ARG A 903 -28.11 1.42 30.82
C ARG A 903 -28.73 1.84 32.15
N GLY A 904 -29.98 2.27 32.11
CA GLY A 904 -30.72 2.67 33.30
C GLY A 904 -30.39 4.06 33.86
N LEU A 905 -29.42 4.78 33.28
CA LEU A 905 -28.96 6.10 33.73
C LEU A 905 -29.83 7.22 33.11
N ASP A 906 -30.11 8.25 33.89
CA ASP A 906 -30.65 9.51 33.39
C ASP A 906 -29.57 10.30 32.60
N VAL A 907 -29.97 11.45 32.06
CA VAL A 907 -29.09 12.27 31.19
C VAL A 907 -27.87 12.80 31.92
N VAL A 908 -28.02 13.21 33.19
CA VAL A 908 -26.94 13.76 34.01
C VAL A 908 -26.03 12.63 34.48
N GLU A 909 -26.61 11.52 34.89
CA GLU A 909 -25.84 10.31 35.26
C GLU A 909 -25.02 9.77 34.11
N ARG A 910 -25.57 9.74 32.88
CA ARG A 910 -24.85 9.37 31.65
C ARG A 910 -23.66 10.29 31.42
N ALA A 911 -23.89 11.60 31.49
CA ALA A 911 -22.81 12.57 31.26
C ALA A 911 -21.65 12.38 32.25
N ARG A 912 -21.94 12.17 33.53
CA ARG A 912 -20.93 11.88 34.54
C ARG A 912 -20.24 10.56 34.31
N CYS A 913 -21.01 9.51 34.04
CA CYS A 913 -20.47 8.18 33.76
C CYS A 913 -19.47 8.21 32.58
N ILE A 914 -19.80 8.93 31.50
CA ILE A 914 -18.91 9.09 30.33
C ILE A 914 -17.66 9.92 30.69
N ILE A 915 -17.81 11.03 31.42
CA ILE A 915 -16.68 11.87 31.84
C ILE A 915 -15.71 11.07 32.73
N ASP A 916 -16.24 10.39 33.72
CA ASP A 916 -15.44 9.71 34.75
C ASP A 916 -14.70 8.49 34.19
N ASN A 917 -15.33 7.73 33.27
CA ASN A 917 -14.82 6.45 32.83
C ASN A 917 -14.21 6.46 31.42
N CYS A 918 -14.65 7.35 30.52
CA CYS A 918 -14.23 7.31 29.12
C CYS A 918 -13.45 8.52 28.64
N ALA A 919 -13.60 9.68 29.30
CA ALA A 919 -12.88 10.87 28.87
C ALA A 919 -11.40 10.85 29.32
N HIS A 920 -10.51 11.32 28.45
CA HIS A 920 -9.09 11.47 28.79
C HIS A 920 -8.93 12.48 29.97
N PRO A 921 -8.08 12.21 30.96
CA PRO A 921 -7.91 13.08 32.15
C PRO A 921 -7.67 14.55 31.83
N THR A 922 -6.96 14.86 30.76
CA THR A 922 -6.69 16.24 30.31
C THR A 922 -7.97 17.00 29.96
N PHE A 923 -8.98 16.34 29.43
CA PHE A 923 -10.23 16.98 28.97
C PHE A 923 -11.38 16.90 29.99
N ARG A 924 -11.29 16.06 31.03
CA ARG A 924 -12.32 15.93 32.05
C ARG A 924 -12.73 17.28 32.68
N PRO A 925 -11.77 18.17 33.11
CA PRO A 925 -12.16 19.45 33.68
C PRO A 925 -12.95 20.35 32.73
N ALA A 926 -12.63 20.32 31.42
CA ALA A 926 -13.35 21.11 30.43
C ALA A 926 -14.76 20.56 30.18
N LEU A 927 -14.93 19.23 30.15
CA LEU A 927 -16.24 18.56 30.02
C LEU A 927 -17.12 18.80 31.26
N GLU A 928 -16.56 18.74 32.47
CA GLU A 928 -17.26 19.09 33.71
C GLU A 928 -17.71 20.55 33.71
N LYS A 929 -16.81 21.46 33.30
CA LYS A 929 -17.12 22.89 33.13
C LYS A 929 -18.28 23.11 32.18
N TYR A 930 -18.28 22.37 31.01
CA TYR A 930 -19.39 22.39 30.07
C TYR A 930 -20.68 21.96 30.76
N LEU A 931 -20.71 20.77 31.38
CA LEU A 931 -21.90 20.21 32.01
C LEU A 931 -22.48 21.18 33.08
N LYS A 932 -21.63 21.76 33.92
CA LYS A 932 -22.02 22.77 34.90
C LYS A 932 -22.61 24.02 34.24
N LYS A 933 -21.96 24.53 33.18
CA LYS A 933 -22.44 25.72 32.47
C LYS A 933 -23.76 25.45 31.74
N ALA A 934 -23.91 24.30 31.10
CA ALA A 934 -25.15 23.87 30.44
C ALA A 934 -26.29 23.80 31.47
N SER A 935 -26.05 23.28 32.68
CA SER A 935 -27.04 23.22 33.77
C SER A 935 -27.49 24.60 34.27
N ILE A 936 -26.63 25.61 34.13
CA ILE A 936 -26.98 27.00 34.51
C ILE A 936 -27.75 27.70 33.39
N LEU A 937 -27.39 27.46 32.14
CA LEU A 937 -27.96 28.13 30.98
C LEU A 937 -29.29 27.55 30.49
N THR A 938 -29.73 26.44 31.06
CA THR A 938 -30.99 25.82 30.71
C THR A 938 -32.02 25.99 31.88
N ASP A 939 -33.26 26.28 31.53
CA ASP A 939 -34.37 26.24 32.49
C ASP A 939 -34.80 24.84 32.91
N HIS A 940 -34.15 23.81 32.33
CA HIS A 940 -34.43 22.39 32.54
C HIS A 940 -33.20 21.67 33.12
N PRO A 941 -32.89 21.76 34.42
CA PRO A 941 -31.66 21.17 34.99
C PRO A 941 -31.56 19.66 34.87
N ALA A 942 -32.68 18.95 34.62
CA ALA A 942 -32.68 17.51 34.33
C ALA A 942 -32.13 17.17 32.93
N PHE A 943 -31.98 18.15 32.03
CA PHE A 943 -31.42 17.97 30.71
C PHE A 943 -30.48 19.16 30.37
N PRO A 944 -29.25 19.17 30.93
CA PRO A 944 -28.30 20.24 30.75
C PRO A 944 -27.68 20.21 29.33
N TYR A 945 -28.37 20.80 28.36
CA TYR A 945 -27.96 20.84 26.96
C TYR A 945 -27.79 22.29 26.51
N SER A 946 -26.62 22.66 26.04
CA SER A 946 -26.35 24.03 25.57
C SER A 946 -25.35 24.05 24.43
N LEU A 947 -25.79 24.40 23.21
CA LEU A 947 -24.93 24.63 22.04
C LEU A 947 -23.94 25.79 22.29
N GLU A 948 -24.38 26.85 23.00
CA GLU A 948 -23.52 27.98 23.33
C GLU A 948 -22.33 27.51 24.20
N ALA A 949 -22.60 26.69 25.22
CA ALA A 949 -21.56 26.16 26.07
C ALA A 949 -20.63 25.20 25.32
N ALA A 950 -21.16 24.38 24.42
CA ALA A 950 -20.40 23.44 23.56
C ALA A 950 -19.44 24.20 22.61
N ASN A 951 -19.89 25.29 22.00
CA ASN A 951 -19.04 26.11 21.14
C ASN A 951 -17.86 26.75 21.89
N LEU A 952 -17.96 26.94 23.18
CA LEU A 952 -16.84 27.44 24.01
C LEU A 952 -15.82 26.34 24.28
N PHE A 953 -16.25 25.10 24.44
CA PHE A 953 -15.36 23.95 24.59
C PHE A 953 -14.43 23.82 23.38
N HIS A 954 -14.95 23.84 22.16
CA HIS A 954 -14.16 23.75 20.94
C HIS A 954 -13.22 24.96 20.71
N LYS A 955 -13.50 26.10 21.29
CA LYS A 955 -12.62 27.29 21.22
C LYS A 955 -11.50 27.27 22.27
N GLU A 956 -11.70 26.60 23.38
CA GLU A 956 -10.70 26.50 24.45
C GLU A 956 -9.72 25.35 24.22
N GLU A 957 -10.04 24.39 23.31
CA GLU A 957 -9.14 23.30 22.89
C GLU A 957 -8.07 23.75 21.84
N VAL A 958 -8.21 24.92 21.26
CA VAL A 958 -7.25 25.54 20.33
C VAL A 958 -6.36 26.50 21.08
#